data_4d516151bf8c2951c69c06a81433a18d
#
_entry.id   4d516151bf8c2951c69c06a81433a18d
#
_cell.length_a   1.000
_cell.length_b   1.000
_cell.length_c   1.000
_cell.angle_alpha   90.00
_cell.angle_beta   90.00
_cell.angle_gamma   90.00
#
_symmetry.space_group_name_H-M   'P 1'
#
loop_
_entity.id
_entity.type
_entity.pdbx_description
1 polymer ?
#
loop_
_entity_poly.entity_id
_entity_poly.type
_entity_poly.pdbx_seq_one_letter_code
_entity_poly.pdbx_strand_id
1 'polypeptide(L)'
;MRGRERSLAKAIGLIESGRSIDVVGARGSGRSAFFTALSTQMSERGWSVLFIRGVASLRASPFAAIALAGVVQTPPPSRMDGVAERVAHQLIERVRDQRAVIFLDDWNDLDESSWGVIEYVRGVTGVPVVISRLLGLRARQTPSGLSASTMAHTSAIDMLPLRFEDLDDVIRAYLGGPVDAATSRRIYAKSGGNVGLALAIVDATVRDGRLNKLDGDVWTAVGELWSPALRSVVEMHLEDLGSGARDAVEIIAIIGNPDLETVRRLVDWETLEFLEERAMIAFVRAVPSNLVSVIPPLFVSYFRHEPLTARRIRLTERIAATLGDGFESAEGLGEWGGAQVSETRDALFAGMLRENAATRRLVAAYEWEKNPTVRTATGYIAVLSQSGQKQSAATIARVLAETDAHSGDVASRAEYCRLRARWMAYGLGDVDGAIALLDSEAAELSSFGRILDATRISILADLRSVPTGFEAELDVADGLPIPVQLALLEAQVHVLTLVGRLREAQGAFRELRRLDPHRERFEARILASVAQLTSGAFETGYRDLLNGLDEARGALDLDAFRAFSCGAAYARLHAGDTQELGDLIDVALSTGALAPLPPGGRAMILVAGAMLAAGRGQVALCAKYRTLARQESVVGGAFPGQSLAWIDAAMATLEGRPEDGAALLWDDALSLRRRGALFAAQLGMLAAIEISPTPERLAEAQRVLDEAPDTVVLRAQADYHVAVANRDASALRDAGVALERYGRFGMAVAAYRTLGGWAAEDQDRAAEAEAARLERGVVTRRGNRPVNAIRFAADATRLTKRERQVADLVAAGMNNQEIASTLVVSVRTVESHVYRIMRKLEVGSRELIGPRLAGVNGSA
;
A
#
# COMPACT_ATOMS: atom_id res chain seq x y z
N MET A 1 7.03 -20.77 -26.06
CA MET A 1 7.42 -19.44 -25.54
C MET A 1 6.25 -18.91 -24.72
N ARG A 2 6.39 -18.86 -23.38
CA ARG A 2 5.27 -18.59 -22.48
C ARG A 2 4.67 -17.21 -22.73
N GLY A 3 3.34 -17.14 -22.77
CA GLY A 3 2.56 -15.90 -23.00
C GLY A 3 2.58 -15.36 -24.43
N ARG A 4 3.23 -16.05 -25.38
CA ARG A 4 3.35 -15.64 -26.79
C ARG A 4 2.94 -16.71 -27.80
N GLU A 5 2.34 -17.79 -27.34
CA GLU A 5 1.97 -18.94 -28.14
C GLU A 5 1.08 -18.58 -29.33
N ARG A 6 0.09 -17.71 -29.08
CA ARG A 6 -0.83 -17.22 -30.12
C ARG A 6 -0.13 -16.38 -31.18
N SER A 7 0.75 -15.46 -30.73
CA SER A 7 1.53 -14.61 -31.63
C SER A 7 2.50 -15.45 -32.47
N LEU A 8 3.10 -16.49 -31.88
CA LEU A 8 4.01 -17.41 -32.55
C LEU A 8 3.25 -18.21 -33.61
N ALA A 9 2.10 -18.80 -33.29
CA ALA A 9 1.26 -19.55 -34.23
C ALA A 9 0.78 -18.67 -35.38
N LYS A 10 0.37 -17.39 -35.10
CA LYS A 10 0.00 -16.42 -36.09
C LYS A 10 1.16 -16.11 -37.05
N ALA A 11 2.37 -15.88 -36.49
CA ALA A 11 3.58 -15.60 -37.29
C ALA A 11 3.90 -16.75 -38.23
N ILE A 12 3.86 -18.00 -37.76
CA ILE A 12 4.12 -19.19 -38.55
C ILE A 12 3.14 -19.27 -39.73
N GLY A 13 1.83 -19.14 -39.46
CA GLY A 13 0.81 -19.21 -40.51
C GLY A 13 0.96 -18.09 -41.56
N LEU A 14 1.41 -16.89 -41.15
CA LEU A 14 1.70 -15.80 -42.07
C LEU A 14 2.91 -16.11 -42.98
N ILE A 15 4.01 -16.62 -42.41
CA ILE A 15 5.21 -17.02 -43.16
C ILE A 15 4.86 -18.16 -44.15
N GLU A 16 4.13 -19.17 -43.71
CA GLU A 16 3.70 -20.31 -44.55
C GLU A 16 2.80 -19.85 -45.71
N SER A 17 2.09 -18.75 -45.56
CA SER A 17 1.30 -18.11 -46.61
C SER A 17 2.11 -17.14 -47.49
N GLY A 18 3.43 -17.07 -47.34
CA GLY A 18 4.34 -16.20 -48.12
C GLY A 18 4.31 -14.74 -47.70
N ARG A 19 3.75 -14.39 -46.53
CA ARG A 19 3.68 -13.01 -46.06
C ARG A 19 4.89 -12.63 -45.23
N SER A 20 5.36 -11.41 -45.43
CA SER A 20 6.37 -10.80 -44.59
C SER A 20 5.75 -10.30 -43.26
N ILE A 21 6.53 -10.25 -42.19
CA ILE A 21 6.06 -9.92 -40.84
C ILE A 21 6.94 -8.80 -40.25
N ASP A 22 6.28 -7.87 -39.59
CA ASP A 22 6.90 -6.81 -38.84
C ASP A 22 6.65 -7.01 -37.34
N VAL A 23 7.64 -7.46 -36.59
CA VAL A 23 7.56 -7.68 -35.14
C VAL A 23 7.98 -6.41 -34.42
N VAL A 24 7.00 -5.72 -33.85
CA VAL A 24 7.17 -4.41 -33.25
C VAL A 24 7.06 -4.51 -31.73
N GLY A 25 7.95 -3.88 -31.00
CA GLY A 25 7.87 -3.86 -29.55
C GLY A 25 8.88 -2.94 -28.89
N ALA A 26 8.59 -2.56 -27.64
CA ALA A 26 9.51 -1.77 -26.84
C ALA A 26 10.82 -2.51 -26.56
N ARG A 27 11.86 -1.80 -26.16
CA ARG A 27 13.11 -2.43 -25.68
C ARG A 27 12.79 -3.33 -24.48
N GLY A 28 13.32 -4.55 -24.45
CA GLY A 28 13.03 -5.53 -23.39
C GLY A 28 11.68 -6.28 -23.52
N SER A 29 10.89 -6.06 -24.57
CA SER A 29 9.60 -6.76 -24.79
C SER A 29 9.73 -8.25 -25.16
N GLY A 30 10.95 -8.75 -25.34
CA GLY A 30 11.25 -10.14 -25.71
C GLY A 30 11.26 -10.40 -27.21
N ARG A 31 11.46 -9.38 -28.07
CA ARG A 31 11.53 -9.50 -29.53
C ARG A 31 12.56 -10.54 -29.98
N SER A 32 13.81 -10.44 -29.52
CA SER A 32 14.89 -11.36 -29.93
C SER A 32 14.62 -12.80 -29.48
N ALA A 33 14.01 -13.00 -28.30
CA ALA A 33 13.59 -14.33 -27.84
C ALA A 33 12.47 -14.89 -28.72
N PHE A 34 11.53 -14.04 -29.16
CA PHE A 34 10.46 -14.41 -30.09
C PHE A 34 11.05 -14.80 -31.45
N PHE A 35 12.01 -14.02 -31.96
CA PHE A 35 12.73 -14.30 -33.20
C PHE A 35 13.44 -15.65 -33.14
N THR A 36 14.16 -15.91 -32.07
CA THR A 36 14.83 -17.22 -31.88
C THR A 36 13.83 -18.37 -31.86
N ALA A 37 12.73 -18.24 -31.11
CA ALA A 37 11.70 -19.27 -31.07
C ALA A 37 11.01 -19.49 -32.44
N LEU A 38 10.72 -18.40 -33.14
CA LEU A 38 10.08 -18.45 -34.47
C LEU A 38 11.02 -19.06 -35.52
N SER A 39 12.29 -18.67 -35.53
CA SER A 39 13.31 -19.20 -36.45
C SER A 39 13.56 -20.68 -36.23
N THR A 40 13.62 -21.13 -34.96
CA THR A 40 13.72 -22.55 -34.62
C THR A 40 12.54 -23.36 -35.15
N GLN A 41 11.32 -22.86 -34.89
CA GLN A 41 10.11 -23.55 -35.36
C GLN A 41 9.99 -23.60 -36.87
N MET A 42 10.44 -22.55 -37.61
CA MET A 42 10.48 -22.57 -39.04
C MET A 42 11.49 -23.60 -39.56
N SER A 43 12.67 -23.67 -38.94
CA SER A 43 13.68 -24.67 -39.30
C SER A 43 13.17 -26.10 -39.07
N GLU A 44 12.48 -26.35 -37.93
CA GLU A 44 11.86 -27.67 -37.62
C GLU A 44 10.79 -28.05 -38.67
N ARG A 45 10.14 -27.06 -39.31
CA ARG A 45 9.17 -27.27 -40.42
C ARG A 45 9.82 -27.38 -41.79
N GLY A 46 11.14 -27.48 -41.86
CA GLY A 46 11.90 -27.64 -43.10
C GLY A 46 12.08 -26.36 -43.92
N TRP A 47 11.94 -25.19 -43.30
CA TRP A 47 12.30 -23.93 -43.92
C TRP A 47 13.78 -23.62 -43.80
N SER A 48 14.38 -23.07 -44.86
CA SER A 48 15.74 -22.52 -44.82
C SER A 48 15.68 -21.13 -44.18
N VAL A 49 16.23 -20.97 -42.97
CA VAL A 49 16.22 -19.71 -42.24
C VAL A 49 17.54 -18.97 -42.42
N LEU A 50 17.46 -17.79 -43.02
CA LEU A 50 18.57 -16.86 -43.12
C LEU A 50 18.45 -15.82 -42.02
N PHE A 51 19.31 -15.90 -41.00
CA PHE A 51 19.26 -15.00 -39.83
C PHE A 51 20.33 -13.92 -39.94
N ILE A 52 19.92 -12.66 -40.03
CA ILE A 52 20.78 -11.48 -40.17
C ILE A 52 20.47 -10.53 -38.98
N ARG A 53 21.50 -10.06 -38.29
CA ARG A 53 21.35 -9.15 -37.18
C ARG A 53 22.01 -7.80 -37.44
N GLY A 54 21.29 -6.72 -37.17
CA GLY A 54 21.85 -5.37 -37.14
C GLY A 54 22.78 -5.19 -35.94
N VAL A 55 23.89 -4.47 -36.17
CA VAL A 55 24.87 -4.14 -35.11
C VAL A 55 25.14 -2.63 -35.15
N ALA A 56 24.77 -1.92 -34.10
CA ALA A 56 24.82 -0.45 -34.04
C ALA A 56 26.20 0.14 -34.43
N SER A 57 27.29 -0.45 -33.95
CA SER A 57 28.67 0.00 -34.23
C SER A 57 29.11 -0.20 -35.70
N LEU A 58 28.41 -1.07 -36.42
CA LEU A 58 28.71 -1.39 -37.84
C LEU A 58 27.71 -0.81 -38.83
N ARG A 59 26.75 -0.03 -38.35
CA ARG A 59 25.69 0.56 -39.17
C ARG A 59 26.19 1.42 -40.34
N ALA A 60 27.37 2.03 -40.20
CA ALA A 60 28.01 2.79 -41.28
C ALA A 60 28.88 1.94 -42.24
N SER A 61 29.06 0.64 -41.92
CA SER A 61 29.92 -0.25 -42.72
C SER A 61 29.07 -1.01 -43.75
N PRO A 62 29.26 -0.77 -45.06
CA PRO A 62 28.44 -1.41 -46.11
C PRO A 62 28.52 -2.93 -46.06
N PHE A 63 27.38 -3.62 -46.14
CA PHE A 63 27.20 -5.06 -46.15
C PHE A 63 27.69 -5.78 -44.84
N ALA A 64 27.95 -5.04 -43.76
CA ALA A 64 28.49 -5.61 -42.55
C ALA A 64 27.54 -6.66 -41.94
N ALA A 65 26.24 -6.39 -41.92
CA ALA A 65 25.28 -7.31 -41.33
C ALA A 65 25.17 -8.64 -42.09
N ILE A 66 25.14 -8.58 -43.45
CA ILE A 66 25.12 -9.78 -44.30
C ILE A 66 26.43 -10.57 -44.17
N ALA A 67 27.58 -9.86 -44.11
CA ALA A 67 28.89 -10.50 -43.95
C ALA A 67 29.02 -11.22 -42.61
N LEU A 68 28.62 -10.56 -41.51
CA LEU A 68 28.65 -11.17 -40.16
C LEU A 68 27.71 -12.36 -40.03
N ALA A 69 26.60 -12.36 -40.76
CA ALA A 69 25.68 -13.48 -40.78
C ALA A 69 26.25 -14.73 -41.49
N GLY A 70 27.40 -14.61 -42.21
CA GLY A 70 28.02 -15.72 -42.95
C GLY A 70 27.11 -16.25 -44.07
N VAL A 71 26.14 -15.46 -44.50
CA VAL A 71 25.16 -15.88 -45.50
C VAL A 71 25.76 -15.85 -46.91
N VAL A 72 26.66 -14.93 -47.11
CA VAL A 72 27.37 -14.73 -48.40
C VAL A 72 28.84 -14.41 -48.14
N GLN A 73 29.69 -14.74 -49.13
CA GLN A 73 31.08 -14.32 -49.11
C GLN A 73 31.21 -12.89 -49.67
N THR A 74 31.56 -11.94 -48.80
CA THR A 74 31.87 -10.57 -49.22
C THR A 74 33.33 -10.45 -49.59
N PRO A 75 33.66 -9.83 -50.74
CA PRO A 75 35.05 -9.60 -51.13
C PRO A 75 35.72 -8.57 -50.22
N PRO A 76 37.08 -8.54 -50.15
CA PRO A 76 37.81 -7.53 -49.39
C PRO A 76 37.49 -6.12 -49.87
N PRO A 77 37.60 -5.08 -48.96
CA PRO A 77 37.18 -3.69 -49.23
C PRO A 77 37.81 -2.99 -50.47
N SER A 78 38.91 -3.55 -51.01
CA SER A 78 39.60 -2.99 -52.18
C SER A 78 38.92 -3.15 -53.53
N ARG A 79 37.80 -3.86 -53.60
CA ARG A 79 37.02 -4.10 -54.83
C ARG A 79 35.51 -3.92 -54.59
N MET A 80 35.07 -2.68 -54.46
CA MET A 80 33.65 -2.37 -54.17
C MET A 80 32.74 -2.36 -55.41
N ASP A 81 33.31 -2.31 -56.66
CA ASP A 81 32.50 -2.28 -57.84
C ASP A 81 31.72 -3.61 -58.07
N GLY A 82 30.38 -3.51 -58.19
CA GLY A 82 29.49 -4.66 -58.40
C GLY A 82 29.31 -5.58 -57.16
N VAL A 83 29.71 -5.14 -55.95
CA VAL A 83 29.53 -5.95 -54.76
C VAL A 83 28.05 -6.20 -54.45
N ALA A 84 27.20 -5.18 -54.56
CA ALA A 84 25.77 -5.30 -54.31
C ALA A 84 25.10 -6.36 -55.21
N GLU A 85 25.45 -6.35 -56.53
CA GLU A 85 24.93 -7.32 -57.47
C GLU A 85 25.37 -8.76 -57.14
N ARG A 86 26.64 -8.95 -56.78
CA ARG A 86 27.18 -10.28 -56.41
C ARG A 86 26.52 -10.78 -55.12
N VAL A 87 26.37 -9.95 -54.13
CA VAL A 87 25.70 -10.29 -52.84
C VAL A 87 24.22 -10.63 -53.09
N ALA A 88 23.54 -9.81 -53.94
CA ALA A 88 22.15 -10.07 -54.32
C ALA A 88 22.02 -11.42 -55.05
N HIS A 89 22.91 -11.69 -56.00
CA HIS A 89 22.90 -12.94 -56.77
C HIS A 89 23.10 -14.16 -55.87
N GLN A 90 24.07 -14.15 -54.95
CA GLN A 90 24.30 -15.20 -53.98
C GLN A 90 23.10 -15.45 -53.08
N LEU A 91 22.42 -14.36 -52.62
CA LEU A 91 21.22 -14.48 -51.84
C LEU A 91 20.05 -15.06 -52.60
N ILE A 92 19.87 -14.63 -53.89
CA ILE A 92 18.84 -15.14 -54.80
C ILE A 92 19.06 -16.66 -55.02
N GLU A 93 20.24 -17.11 -55.34
CA GLU A 93 20.54 -18.52 -55.50
C GLU A 93 20.22 -19.34 -54.25
N ARG A 94 20.48 -18.78 -53.08
CA ARG A 94 20.26 -19.50 -51.81
C ARG A 94 18.79 -19.61 -51.45
N VAL A 95 17.89 -18.73 -51.92
CA VAL A 95 16.47 -18.73 -51.56
C VAL A 95 15.57 -19.29 -52.69
N ARG A 96 16.06 -19.40 -53.94
CA ARG A 96 15.24 -19.69 -55.13
C ARG A 96 14.59 -21.07 -55.13
N ASP A 97 15.32 -22.10 -54.69
CA ASP A 97 14.88 -23.48 -54.84
C ASP A 97 14.46 -24.14 -53.50
N GLN A 98 14.24 -23.32 -52.44
CA GLN A 98 13.94 -23.77 -51.09
C GLN A 98 12.78 -22.97 -50.51
N ARG A 99 12.05 -23.57 -49.56
CA ARG A 99 11.20 -22.81 -48.67
C ARG A 99 12.09 -21.98 -47.74
N ALA A 100 12.38 -20.76 -48.11
CA ALA A 100 13.28 -19.87 -47.38
C ALA A 100 12.54 -18.71 -46.72
N VAL A 101 13.09 -18.22 -45.62
CA VAL A 101 12.63 -17.01 -44.92
C VAL A 101 13.83 -16.25 -44.39
N ILE A 102 13.82 -14.93 -44.54
CA ILE A 102 14.89 -14.05 -44.03
C ILE A 102 14.42 -13.40 -42.70
N PHE A 103 15.22 -13.55 -41.65
CA PHE A 103 15.02 -12.92 -40.34
C PHE A 103 15.99 -11.75 -40.17
N LEU A 104 15.45 -10.56 -39.91
CA LEU A 104 16.20 -9.34 -39.66
C LEU A 104 15.98 -8.89 -38.21
N ASP A 105 16.87 -9.30 -37.31
CA ASP A 105 16.81 -8.84 -35.93
C ASP A 105 17.54 -7.50 -35.77
N ASP A 106 17.04 -6.65 -34.86
CA ASP A 106 17.54 -5.29 -34.66
C ASP A 106 17.66 -4.49 -35.97
N TRP A 107 16.59 -4.49 -36.78
CA TRP A 107 16.56 -3.81 -38.09
C TRP A 107 17.00 -2.35 -38.02
N ASN A 108 16.75 -1.66 -36.91
CA ASN A 108 17.15 -0.28 -36.70
C ASN A 108 18.67 -0.08 -36.75
N ASP A 109 19.44 -1.11 -36.51
CA ASP A 109 20.89 -1.13 -36.46
C ASP A 109 21.50 -1.80 -37.71
N LEU A 110 20.68 -2.12 -38.69
CA LEU A 110 21.13 -2.70 -39.97
C LEU A 110 21.80 -1.63 -40.82
N ASP A 111 22.91 -1.98 -41.49
CA ASP A 111 23.51 -1.09 -42.48
C ASP A 111 22.64 -0.94 -43.74
N GLU A 112 22.70 0.24 -44.37
CA GLU A 112 21.85 0.61 -45.50
C GLU A 112 22.06 -0.29 -46.73
N SER A 113 23.31 -0.70 -46.98
CA SER A 113 23.66 -1.54 -48.13
C SER A 113 23.09 -2.94 -47.97
N SER A 114 23.16 -3.54 -46.79
CA SER A 114 22.52 -4.82 -46.48
C SER A 114 21.01 -4.72 -46.64
N TRP A 115 20.37 -3.64 -46.16
CA TRP A 115 18.93 -3.46 -46.32
C TRP A 115 18.52 -3.37 -47.81
N GLY A 116 19.20 -2.56 -48.59
CA GLY A 116 18.88 -2.37 -50.02
C GLY A 116 18.97 -3.68 -50.83
N VAL A 117 19.97 -4.52 -50.54
CA VAL A 117 20.12 -5.83 -51.21
C VAL A 117 19.01 -6.80 -50.76
N ILE A 118 18.66 -6.83 -49.51
CA ILE A 118 17.58 -7.72 -49.00
C ILE A 118 16.22 -7.32 -49.61
N GLU A 119 15.94 -6.03 -49.73
CA GLU A 119 14.72 -5.52 -50.36
C GLU A 119 14.64 -5.88 -51.83
N TYR A 120 15.77 -5.77 -52.54
CA TYR A 120 15.87 -6.19 -53.94
C TYR A 120 15.63 -7.70 -54.10
N VAL A 121 16.32 -8.55 -53.29
CA VAL A 121 16.15 -10.01 -53.32
C VAL A 121 14.69 -10.39 -53.04
N ARG A 122 14.04 -9.77 -52.08
CA ARG A 122 12.62 -9.97 -51.78
C ARG A 122 11.75 -9.62 -52.98
N GLY A 123 12.01 -8.49 -53.61
CA GLY A 123 11.26 -8.07 -54.81
C GLY A 123 11.37 -9.05 -55.97
N VAL A 124 12.53 -9.68 -56.18
CA VAL A 124 12.79 -10.63 -57.27
C VAL A 124 12.27 -12.05 -56.93
N THR A 125 12.40 -12.51 -55.70
CA THR A 125 12.13 -13.90 -55.34
C THR A 125 10.81 -14.11 -54.63
N GLY A 126 10.20 -13.06 -54.06
CA GLY A 126 9.02 -13.16 -53.21
C GLY A 126 9.27 -13.79 -51.83
N VAL A 127 10.54 -13.98 -51.43
CA VAL A 127 10.90 -14.56 -50.16
C VAL A 127 10.28 -13.77 -48.99
N PRO A 128 9.57 -14.39 -48.01
CA PRO A 128 9.07 -13.71 -46.84
C PRO A 128 10.22 -13.21 -45.97
N VAL A 129 10.08 -11.99 -45.45
CA VAL A 129 11.04 -11.35 -44.55
C VAL A 129 10.36 -11.06 -43.25
N VAL A 130 11.00 -11.44 -42.14
CA VAL A 130 10.57 -11.15 -40.77
C VAL A 130 11.49 -10.09 -40.19
N ILE A 131 10.93 -8.94 -39.78
CA ILE A 131 11.71 -7.81 -39.26
C ILE A 131 11.42 -7.62 -37.79
N SER A 132 12.46 -7.42 -36.96
CA SER A 132 12.32 -6.94 -35.57
C SER A 132 12.66 -5.45 -35.50
N ARG A 133 11.73 -4.64 -35.04
CA ARG A 133 11.98 -3.20 -34.86
C ARG A 133 11.42 -2.64 -33.55
N LEU A 134 11.99 -1.52 -33.13
CA LEU A 134 11.54 -0.80 -31.95
C LEU A 134 10.20 -0.11 -32.19
N LEU A 135 9.38 -0.04 -31.13
CA LEU A 135 8.14 0.70 -31.10
C LEU A 135 8.40 2.21 -31.31
N GLY A 136 7.47 2.91 -31.99
CA GLY A 136 7.54 4.36 -32.19
C GLY A 136 8.41 4.83 -33.37
N LEU A 137 9.09 3.92 -34.06
CA LEU A 137 9.86 4.26 -35.26
C LEU A 137 9.00 3.95 -36.48
N ARG A 138 8.24 4.92 -36.96
CA ARG A 138 7.38 4.79 -38.16
C ARG A 138 8.18 4.68 -39.43
N ALA A 139 9.32 5.35 -39.50
CA ALA A 139 10.24 5.28 -40.63
C ALA A 139 11.69 5.30 -40.12
N ARG A 140 12.56 4.58 -40.82
CA ARG A 140 14.00 4.65 -40.59
C ARG A 140 14.55 5.80 -41.40
N GLN A 141 15.33 6.68 -40.83
CA GLN A 141 16.16 7.62 -41.56
C GLN A 141 17.44 6.94 -41.98
N THR A 142 17.72 6.92 -43.27
CA THR A 142 18.99 6.48 -43.81
C THR A 142 20.10 7.52 -43.52
N PRO A 143 21.39 7.19 -43.61
CA PRO A 143 22.47 8.16 -43.51
C PRO A 143 22.39 9.32 -44.49
N SER A 144 21.69 9.13 -45.63
CA SER A 144 21.39 10.19 -46.63
C SER A 144 20.19 11.04 -46.29
N GLY A 145 19.53 10.79 -45.15
CA GLY A 145 18.33 11.53 -44.69
C GLY A 145 17.02 11.11 -45.36
N LEU A 146 17.04 10.07 -46.20
CA LEU A 146 15.83 9.53 -46.83
C LEU A 146 15.10 8.62 -45.83
N SER A 147 13.78 8.72 -45.80
CA SER A 147 12.97 7.78 -45.04
C SER A 147 12.88 6.44 -45.77
N ALA A 148 13.42 5.38 -45.19
CA ALA A 148 13.20 4.03 -45.68
C ALA A 148 11.73 3.67 -45.43
N SER A 149 10.92 3.51 -46.47
CA SER A 149 9.54 3.06 -46.31
C SER A 149 9.52 1.65 -45.72
N THR A 150 8.58 1.41 -44.83
CA THR A 150 8.24 0.06 -44.39
C THR A 150 7.77 -0.73 -45.59
N MET A 151 8.16 -2.00 -45.69
CA MET A 151 7.77 -2.87 -46.79
C MET A 151 6.24 -2.86 -47.00
N ALA A 152 5.80 -2.60 -48.24
CA ALA A 152 4.39 -2.75 -48.57
C ALA A 152 3.94 -4.22 -48.31
N HIS A 153 2.75 -4.39 -47.73
CA HIS A 153 2.13 -5.70 -47.45
C HIS A 153 2.77 -6.54 -46.32
N THR A 154 3.34 -5.92 -45.30
CA THR A 154 3.73 -6.63 -44.08
C THR A 154 2.55 -6.74 -43.09
N SER A 155 2.50 -7.85 -42.37
CA SER A 155 1.57 -8.02 -41.28
C SER A 155 2.26 -7.71 -39.94
N ALA A 156 1.74 -6.77 -39.17
CA ALA A 156 2.32 -6.41 -37.87
C ALA A 156 1.99 -7.44 -36.78
N ILE A 157 2.97 -7.75 -35.98
CA ILE A 157 2.84 -8.50 -34.71
C ILE A 157 3.39 -7.62 -33.59
N ASP A 158 2.49 -7.11 -32.77
CA ASP A 158 2.84 -6.25 -31.65
C ASP A 158 3.26 -7.08 -30.44
N MET A 159 4.47 -6.83 -29.96
CA MET A 159 5.02 -7.41 -28.74
C MET A 159 4.60 -6.55 -27.54
N LEU A 160 3.30 -6.60 -27.23
CA LEU A 160 2.73 -5.89 -26.08
C LEU A 160 3.34 -6.38 -24.77
N PRO A 161 3.27 -5.60 -23.67
CA PRO A 161 3.62 -6.07 -22.34
C PRO A 161 2.89 -7.38 -22.02
N LEU A 162 3.56 -8.30 -21.30
CA LEU A 162 2.92 -9.54 -20.86
C LEU A 162 1.85 -9.24 -19.82
N ARG A 163 0.84 -10.10 -19.76
CA ARG A 163 -0.12 -10.10 -18.66
C ARG A 163 0.55 -10.60 -17.38
N PHE A 164 -0.05 -10.33 -16.24
CA PHE A 164 0.49 -10.75 -14.94
C PHE A 164 0.75 -12.26 -14.87
N GLU A 165 -0.22 -13.07 -15.30
CA GLU A 165 -0.13 -14.53 -15.25
C GLU A 165 1.03 -15.05 -16.11
N ASP A 166 1.15 -14.52 -17.32
CA ASP A 166 2.21 -14.90 -18.27
C ASP A 166 3.60 -14.49 -17.75
N LEU A 167 3.70 -13.29 -17.15
CA LEU A 167 4.96 -12.81 -16.58
C LEU A 167 5.35 -13.59 -15.32
N ASP A 168 4.38 -13.91 -14.46
CA ASP A 168 4.59 -14.75 -13.27
C ASP A 168 5.15 -16.12 -13.67
N ASP A 169 4.58 -16.74 -14.71
CA ASP A 169 5.10 -18.00 -15.27
C ASP A 169 6.53 -17.88 -15.80
N VAL A 170 6.87 -16.75 -16.41
CA VAL A 170 8.24 -16.48 -16.89
C VAL A 170 9.19 -16.33 -15.70
N ILE A 171 8.82 -15.57 -14.68
CA ILE A 171 9.63 -15.33 -13.49
C ILE A 171 9.86 -16.65 -12.73
N ARG A 172 8.82 -17.46 -12.52
CA ARG A 172 8.93 -18.78 -11.88
C ARG A 172 9.85 -19.73 -12.65
N ALA A 173 9.73 -19.74 -13.97
CA ALA A 173 10.62 -20.56 -14.80
C ALA A 173 12.07 -20.09 -14.75
N TYR A 174 12.28 -18.77 -14.69
CA TYR A 174 13.61 -18.17 -14.61
C TYR A 174 14.28 -18.46 -13.26
N LEU A 175 13.56 -18.35 -12.16
CA LEU A 175 14.03 -18.63 -10.81
C LEU A 175 14.10 -20.14 -10.48
N GLY A 176 13.51 -20.99 -11.30
CA GLY A 176 13.47 -22.43 -11.09
C GLY A 176 12.66 -22.88 -9.88
N GLY A 177 11.63 -22.10 -9.47
CA GLY A 177 10.80 -22.43 -8.32
C GLY A 177 9.60 -21.51 -8.15
N PRO A 178 8.72 -21.80 -7.17
CA PRO A 178 7.57 -20.97 -6.87
C PRO A 178 7.99 -19.59 -6.35
N VAL A 179 7.22 -18.58 -6.71
CA VAL A 179 7.41 -17.19 -6.28
C VAL A 179 6.19 -16.75 -5.50
N ASP A 180 6.39 -16.04 -4.40
CA ASP A 180 5.32 -15.44 -3.61
C ASP A 180 4.50 -14.46 -4.46
N ALA A 181 3.17 -14.54 -4.34
CA ALA A 181 2.26 -13.74 -5.15
C ALA A 181 2.44 -12.23 -4.97
N ALA A 182 2.80 -11.77 -3.77
CA ALA A 182 3.08 -10.36 -3.51
C ALA A 182 4.37 -9.92 -4.23
N THR A 183 5.40 -10.75 -4.21
CA THR A 183 6.66 -10.53 -4.94
C THR A 183 6.43 -10.45 -6.44
N SER A 184 5.70 -11.40 -7.02
CA SER A 184 5.37 -11.39 -8.46
C SER A 184 4.60 -10.13 -8.87
N ARG A 185 3.61 -9.71 -8.06
CA ARG A 185 2.85 -8.47 -8.31
C ARG A 185 3.74 -7.23 -8.27
N ARG A 186 4.67 -7.16 -7.34
CA ARG A 186 5.60 -6.02 -7.22
C ARG A 186 6.54 -5.93 -8.41
N ILE A 187 7.08 -7.07 -8.87
CA ILE A 187 7.93 -7.13 -10.06
C ILE A 187 7.11 -6.72 -11.30
N TYR A 188 5.88 -7.24 -11.42
CA TYR A 188 4.98 -6.88 -12.49
C TYR A 188 4.69 -5.36 -12.50
N ALA A 189 4.31 -4.81 -11.33
CA ALA A 189 4.03 -3.39 -11.19
C ALA A 189 5.22 -2.51 -11.56
N LYS A 190 6.45 -2.86 -11.16
CA LYS A 190 7.66 -2.09 -11.50
C LYS A 190 8.07 -2.22 -12.96
N SER A 191 7.94 -3.41 -13.54
CA SER A 191 8.31 -3.66 -14.94
C SER A 191 7.24 -3.22 -15.96
N GLY A 192 6.00 -2.99 -15.50
CA GLY A 192 4.85 -2.72 -16.40
C GLY A 192 4.58 -3.87 -17.38
N GLY A 193 4.87 -5.11 -17.02
CA GLY A 193 4.74 -6.28 -17.90
C GLY A 193 5.89 -6.43 -18.92
N ASN A 194 6.92 -5.59 -18.87
CA ASN A 194 8.11 -5.71 -19.73
C ASN A 194 9.02 -6.82 -19.20
N VAL A 195 9.20 -7.87 -20.01
CA VAL A 195 9.95 -9.08 -19.62
C VAL A 195 11.40 -8.77 -19.27
N GLY A 196 12.08 -7.98 -20.09
CA GLY A 196 13.48 -7.64 -19.87
C GLY A 196 13.70 -6.88 -18.59
N LEU A 197 12.83 -5.92 -18.28
CA LEU A 197 12.88 -5.18 -17.01
C LEU A 197 12.51 -6.07 -15.82
N ALA A 198 11.53 -6.96 -15.98
CA ALA A 198 11.16 -7.89 -14.90
C ALA A 198 12.32 -8.81 -14.54
N LEU A 199 12.99 -9.42 -15.54
CA LEU A 199 14.15 -10.27 -15.31
C LEU A 199 15.36 -9.50 -14.77
N ALA A 200 15.58 -8.26 -15.22
CA ALA A 200 16.62 -7.39 -14.65
C ALA A 200 16.35 -7.06 -13.18
N ILE A 201 15.10 -6.81 -12.79
CA ILE A 201 14.71 -6.62 -11.40
C ILE A 201 14.99 -7.88 -10.58
N VAL A 202 14.61 -9.05 -11.09
CA VAL A 202 14.87 -10.35 -10.45
C VAL A 202 16.38 -10.54 -10.23
N ASP A 203 17.19 -10.37 -11.28
CA ASP A 203 18.64 -10.53 -11.19
C ASP A 203 19.30 -9.57 -10.21
N ALA A 204 18.88 -8.32 -10.23
CA ALA A 204 19.41 -7.31 -9.32
C ALA A 204 19.04 -7.62 -7.86
N THR A 205 17.79 -7.99 -7.60
CA THR A 205 17.31 -8.27 -6.25
C THR A 205 17.84 -9.58 -5.68
N VAL A 206 18.07 -10.62 -6.52
CA VAL A 206 18.75 -11.85 -6.11
C VAL A 206 20.21 -11.56 -5.74
N ARG A 207 20.93 -10.81 -6.58
CA ARG A 207 22.33 -10.42 -6.28
C ARG A 207 22.48 -9.61 -5.01
N ASP A 208 21.52 -8.75 -4.72
CA ASP A 208 21.53 -7.92 -3.51
C ASP A 208 21.04 -8.68 -2.26
N GLY A 209 20.69 -9.95 -2.37
CA GLY A 209 20.15 -10.76 -1.27
C GLY A 209 18.77 -10.30 -0.78
N ARG A 210 18.02 -9.57 -1.60
CA ARG A 210 16.67 -9.09 -1.29
C ARG A 210 15.56 -9.96 -1.85
N LEU A 211 15.85 -10.86 -2.78
CA LEU A 211 14.97 -11.91 -3.25
C LEU A 211 15.61 -13.25 -2.87
N ASN A 212 15.03 -13.88 -1.86
CA ASN A 212 15.56 -15.09 -1.25
C ASN A 212 14.49 -16.17 -1.15
N LYS A 213 14.92 -17.42 -1.06
CA LYS A 213 14.04 -18.53 -0.70
C LYS A 213 13.79 -18.51 0.80
N LEU A 214 12.54 -18.36 1.19
CA LEU A 214 12.04 -18.47 2.56
C LEU A 214 11.30 -19.79 2.74
N ASP A 215 10.73 -20.03 3.91
CA ASP A 215 10.06 -21.25 4.32
C ASP A 215 9.25 -21.92 3.19
N GLY A 216 9.59 -23.18 2.85
CA GLY A 216 8.91 -23.92 1.80
C GLY A 216 9.49 -23.76 0.38
N ASP A 217 10.73 -23.28 0.23
CA ASP A 217 11.43 -23.11 -1.06
C ASP A 217 10.78 -22.07 -2.00
N VAL A 218 10.00 -21.11 -1.43
CA VAL A 218 9.30 -20.05 -2.15
C VAL A 218 10.17 -18.80 -2.22
N TRP A 219 10.36 -18.25 -3.41
CA TRP A 219 11.07 -17.00 -3.62
C TRP A 219 10.23 -15.82 -3.12
N THR A 220 10.78 -15.06 -2.17
CA THR A 220 10.12 -13.91 -1.55
C THR A 220 11.05 -12.69 -1.54
N ALA A 221 10.54 -11.54 -1.96
CA ALA A 221 11.28 -10.30 -1.95
C ALA A 221 11.08 -9.53 -0.64
N VAL A 222 12.19 -9.20 0.02
CA VAL A 222 12.25 -8.39 1.24
C VAL A 222 12.78 -7.00 0.89
N GLY A 223 12.06 -5.94 1.29
CA GLY A 223 12.46 -4.57 1.04
C GLY A 223 12.18 -4.07 -0.38
N GLU A 224 12.87 -3.01 -0.79
CA GLU A 224 12.64 -2.34 -2.06
C GLU A 224 13.22 -3.13 -3.25
N LEU A 225 12.50 -3.11 -4.39
CA LEU A 225 12.95 -3.77 -5.64
C LEU A 225 13.90 -2.89 -6.46
N TRP A 226 14.09 -1.62 -6.11
CA TRP A 226 15.10 -0.78 -6.75
C TRP A 226 16.50 -1.17 -6.30
N SER A 227 17.41 -1.21 -7.23
CA SER A 227 18.85 -1.47 -7.00
C SER A 227 19.69 -0.53 -7.86
N PRO A 228 20.83 -0.04 -7.37
CA PRO A 228 21.79 0.70 -8.19
C PRO A 228 22.23 -0.07 -9.44
N ALA A 229 22.21 -1.41 -9.41
CA ALA A 229 22.52 -2.25 -10.57
C ALA A 229 21.49 -2.09 -11.72
N LEU A 230 20.30 -1.62 -11.45
CA LEU A 230 19.26 -1.36 -12.47
C LEU A 230 19.49 -0.03 -13.21
N ARG A 231 20.39 0.84 -12.72
CA ARG A 231 20.69 2.14 -13.32
C ARG A 231 21.06 1.99 -14.81
N SER A 232 22.03 1.13 -15.09
CA SER A 232 22.50 0.90 -16.47
C SER A 232 21.41 0.36 -17.40
N VAL A 233 20.52 -0.47 -16.84
CA VAL A 233 19.38 -1.02 -17.60
C VAL A 233 18.39 0.09 -17.96
N VAL A 234 18.07 0.98 -17.03
CA VAL A 234 17.18 2.12 -17.28
C VAL A 234 17.84 3.12 -18.22
N GLU A 235 19.11 3.45 -18.02
CA GLU A 235 19.85 4.37 -18.88
C GLU A 235 19.86 3.89 -20.35
N MET A 236 20.03 2.59 -20.59
CA MET A 236 19.95 2.00 -21.91
C MET A 236 18.57 2.26 -22.59
N HIS A 237 17.49 2.33 -21.81
CA HIS A 237 16.16 2.66 -22.34
C HIS A 237 16.00 4.17 -22.61
N LEU A 238 16.75 5.01 -21.89
CA LEU A 238 16.70 6.48 -21.99
C LEU A 238 17.72 7.03 -23.01
N GLU A 239 18.66 6.20 -23.50
CA GLU A 239 19.80 6.60 -24.33
C GLU A 239 19.35 7.25 -25.65
N ASP A 240 18.29 6.73 -26.25
CA ASP A 240 17.74 7.23 -27.53
C ASP A 240 16.87 8.49 -27.38
N LEU A 241 16.69 9.01 -26.15
CA LEU A 241 15.92 10.22 -25.89
C LEU A 241 16.80 11.47 -26.03
N GLY A 242 16.39 12.41 -26.86
CA GLY A 242 16.97 13.75 -26.86
C GLY A 242 16.83 14.43 -25.50
N SER A 243 17.63 15.44 -25.23
CA SER A 243 17.67 16.12 -23.91
C SER A 243 16.31 16.65 -23.45
N GLY A 244 15.50 17.19 -24.38
CA GLY A 244 14.15 17.70 -24.09
C GLY A 244 13.18 16.58 -23.68
N ALA A 245 13.17 15.48 -24.41
CA ALA A 245 12.30 14.33 -24.08
C ALA A 245 12.71 13.67 -22.77
N ARG A 246 14.01 13.58 -22.48
CA ARG A 246 14.51 13.09 -21.18
C ARG A 246 14.15 14.04 -20.04
N ASP A 247 14.21 15.37 -20.25
CA ASP A 247 13.75 16.37 -19.27
C ASP A 247 12.25 16.20 -18.99
N ALA A 248 11.44 15.96 -20.02
CA ALA A 248 10.01 15.75 -19.88
C ALA A 248 9.67 14.51 -19.05
N VAL A 249 10.33 13.36 -19.31
CA VAL A 249 10.14 12.14 -18.51
C VAL A 249 10.53 12.39 -17.04
N GLU A 250 11.66 13.08 -16.79
CA GLU A 250 12.11 13.42 -15.45
C GLU A 250 11.15 14.38 -14.73
N ILE A 251 10.62 15.40 -15.42
CA ILE A 251 9.59 16.31 -14.88
C ILE A 251 8.35 15.54 -14.44
N ILE A 252 7.81 14.68 -15.32
CA ILE A 252 6.62 13.88 -15.01
C ILE A 252 6.90 12.92 -13.84
N ALA A 253 8.08 12.32 -13.79
CA ALA A 253 8.50 11.43 -12.70
C ALA A 253 8.65 12.18 -11.35
N ILE A 254 9.16 13.41 -11.37
CA ILE A 254 9.28 14.25 -10.16
C ILE A 254 7.90 14.66 -9.65
N ILE A 255 7.01 15.09 -10.53
CA ILE A 255 5.67 15.54 -10.14
C ILE A 255 4.81 14.34 -9.67
N GLY A 256 4.97 13.16 -10.25
CA GLY A 256 4.27 11.94 -9.85
C GLY A 256 2.82 11.86 -10.36
N ASN A 257 2.64 11.42 -11.59
CA ASN A 257 1.34 11.27 -12.26
C ASN A 257 0.48 12.55 -12.28
N PRO A 258 1.02 13.67 -12.78
CA PRO A 258 0.28 14.92 -12.87
C PRO A 258 -0.89 14.81 -13.86
N ASP A 259 -1.88 15.71 -13.70
CA ASP A 259 -2.89 15.89 -14.73
C ASP A 259 -2.28 16.49 -16.01
N LEU A 260 -2.96 16.26 -17.14
CA LEU A 260 -2.48 16.69 -18.46
C LEU A 260 -2.32 18.21 -18.57
N GLU A 261 -3.18 18.99 -17.92
CA GLU A 261 -3.11 20.45 -17.95
C GLU A 261 -1.83 20.95 -17.25
N THR A 262 -1.51 20.37 -16.10
CA THR A 262 -0.26 20.62 -15.36
C THR A 262 0.97 20.27 -16.22
N VAL A 263 0.97 19.10 -16.86
CA VAL A 263 2.09 18.67 -17.69
C VAL A 263 2.28 19.61 -18.89
N ARG A 264 1.21 20.02 -19.54
CA ARG A 264 1.27 20.90 -20.71
C ARG A 264 1.84 22.30 -20.44
N ARG A 265 1.82 22.75 -19.20
CA ARG A 265 2.50 23.99 -18.79
C ARG A 265 4.03 23.86 -18.77
N LEU A 266 4.52 22.63 -18.71
CA LEU A 266 5.96 22.29 -18.59
C LEU A 266 6.52 21.58 -19.83
N VAL A 267 5.70 20.87 -20.59
CA VAL A 267 6.09 20.02 -21.72
C VAL A 267 5.18 20.31 -22.91
N ASP A 268 5.74 20.46 -24.09
CA ASP A 268 5.00 20.67 -25.35
C ASP A 268 4.35 19.36 -25.85
N TRP A 269 3.37 19.52 -26.76
CA TRP A 269 2.64 18.39 -27.33
C TRP A 269 3.54 17.47 -28.16
N GLU A 270 4.45 18.00 -28.95
CA GLU A 270 5.32 17.21 -29.83
C GLU A 270 6.17 16.24 -28.99
N THR A 271 6.69 16.71 -27.85
CA THR A 271 7.43 15.88 -26.88
C THR A 271 6.54 14.83 -26.24
N LEU A 272 5.28 15.17 -25.88
CA LEU A 272 4.36 14.20 -25.28
C LEU A 272 3.96 13.11 -26.28
N GLU A 273 3.62 13.47 -27.52
CA GLU A 273 3.30 12.53 -28.59
C GLU A 273 4.49 11.59 -28.88
N PHE A 274 5.68 12.16 -28.95
CA PHE A 274 6.91 11.39 -29.13
C PHE A 274 7.16 10.37 -28.02
N LEU A 275 6.93 10.76 -26.75
CA LEU A 275 7.09 9.87 -25.60
C LEU A 275 5.98 8.79 -25.54
N GLU A 276 4.75 9.14 -25.92
CA GLU A 276 3.65 8.19 -25.98
C GLU A 276 3.89 7.13 -27.07
N GLU A 277 4.28 7.56 -28.27
CA GLU A 277 4.61 6.64 -29.38
C GLU A 277 5.73 5.63 -29.01
N ARG A 278 6.63 6.02 -28.11
CA ARG A 278 7.69 5.15 -27.58
C ARG A 278 7.28 4.33 -26.37
N ALA A 279 6.05 4.46 -25.91
CA ALA A 279 5.57 3.84 -24.68
C ALA A 279 6.43 4.20 -23.45
N MET A 280 6.86 5.48 -23.37
CA MET A 280 7.57 6.05 -22.24
C MET A 280 6.63 6.76 -21.26
N ILE A 281 5.48 7.18 -21.76
CA ILE A 281 4.38 7.72 -20.97
C ILE A 281 3.06 7.09 -21.41
N ALA A 282 2.08 7.13 -20.52
CA ALA A 282 0.70 6.77 -20.82
C ALA A 282 -0.25 7.86 -20.33
N PHE A 283 -1.30 8.10 -21.12
CA PHE A 283 -2.41 8.94 -20.72
C PHE A 283 -3.48 8.06 -20.08
N VAL A 284 -3.85 8.38 -18.84
CA VAL A 284 -4.89 7.67 -18.10
C VAL A 284 -6.10 8.58 -17.99
N ARG A 285 -7.21 8.11 -18.51
CA ARG A 285 -8.48 8.83 -18.36
C ARG A 285 -8.87 8.91 -16.89
N ALA A 286 -8.99 10.11 -16.39
CA ALA A 286 -9.45 10.43 -15.05
C ALA A 286 -10.37 11.65 -15.11
N VAL A 287 -11.20 11.82 -14.09
CA VAL A 287 -12.08 12.98 -13.97
C VAL A 287 -11.56 13.83 -12.80
N PRO A 288 -11.37 15.13 -12.96
CA PRO A 288 -11.82 16.01 -14.07
C PRO A 288 -10.88 16.05 -15.27
N SER A 289 -9.65 15.56 -15.19
CA SER A 289 -8.68 15.63 -16.28
C SER A 289 -7.86 14.35 -16.41
N ASN A 290 -7.37 14.05 -17.62
CA ASN A 290 -6.48 12.92 -17.86
C ASN A 290 -5.18 13.08 -17.08
N LEU A 291 -4.67 11.96 -16.54
CA LEU A 291 -3.36 11.91 -15.90
C LEU A 291 -2.29 11.45 -16.88
N VAL A 292 -1.07 11.93 -16.67
CA VAL A 292 0.12 11.50 -17.43
C VAL A 292 1.05 10.73 -16.51
N SER A 293 1.43 9.52 -16.91
CA SER A 293 2.30 8.66 -16.12
C SER A 293 3.50 8.19 -16.91
N VAL A 294 4.64 8.13 -16.25
CA VAL A 294 5.85 7.50 -16.81
C VAL A 294 5.70 5.99 -16.76
N ILE A 295 5.94 5.35 -17.88
CA ILE A 295 5.95 3.90 -18.02
C ILE A 295 7.25 3.43 -18.69
N PRO A 296 7.82 2.27 -18.29
CA PRO A 296 7.48 1.48 -17.08
C PRO A 296 7.79 2.23 -15.76
N PRO A 297 7.06 1.93 -14.67
CA PRO A 297 7.24 2.63 -13.39
C PRO A 297 8.63 2.50 -12.75
N LEU A 298 9.43 1.54 -13.18
CA LEU A 298 10.84 1.44 -12.81
C LEU A 298 11.61 2.73 -13.11
N PHE A 299 11.24 3.46 -14.17
CA PHE A 299 11.90 4.72 -14.54
C PHE A 299 11.62 5.83 -13.53
N VAL A 300 10.44 5.86 -12.94
CA VAL A 300 10.14 6.78 -11.83
C VAL A 300 11.06 6.50 -10.63
N SER A 301 11.27 5.21 -10.30
CA SER A 301 12.21 4.84 -9.25
C SER A 301 13.64 5.25 -9.58
N TYR A 302 14.06 5.10 -10.82
CA TYR A 302 15.37 5.56 -11.30
C TYR A 302 15.56 7.06 -11.03
N PHE A 303 14.65 7.91 -11.53
CA PHE A 303 14.74 9.35 -11.34
C PHE A 303 14.66 9.77 -9.87
N ARG A 304 13.92 9.08 -9.03
CA ARG A 304 13.85 9.37 -7.59
C ARG A 304 15.14 9.06 -6.83
N HIS A 305 15.86 8.03 -7.25
CA HIS A 305 17.14 7.65 -6.63
C HIS A 305 18.35 8.31 -7.27
N GLU A 306 18.16 9.14 -8.29
CA GLU A 306 19.23 9.96 -8.85
C GLU A 306 19.69 10.99 -7.81
N PRO A 307 21.02 11.19 -7.64
CA PRO A 307 21.54 12.21 -6.77
C PRO A 307 21.12 13.62 -7.24
N LEU A 308 21.19 14.58 -6.35
CA LEU A 308 20.88 15.97 -6.68
C LEU A 308 21.94 16.49 -7.67
N THR A 309 21.58 16.58 -8.94
CA THR A 309 22.43 17.09 -10.01
C THR A 309 22.00 18.50 -10.39
N ALA A 310 22.89 19.26 -11.05
CA ALA A 310 22.56 20.59 -11.58
C ALA A 310 21.34 20.55 -12.53
N ARG A 311 21.20 19.45 -13.30
CA ARG A 311 20.03 19.21 -14.16
C ARG A 311 18.76 19.11 -13.32
N ARG A 312 18.77 18.31 -12.28
CA ARG A 312 17.61 18.09 -11.40
C ARG A 312 17.20 19.37 -10.67
N ILE A 313 18.18 20.15 -10.18
CA ILE A 313 17.93 21.48 -9.59
C ILE A 313 17.22 22.38 -10.58
N ARG A 314 17.74 22.50 -11.82
CA ARG A 314 17.11 23.29 -12.88
C ARG A 314 15.68 22.86 -13.19
N LEU A 315 15.42 21.55 -13.23
CA LEU A 315 14.08 21.03 -13.52
C LEU A 315 13.11 21.31 -12.34
N THR A 316 13.58 21.14 -11.10
CA THR A 316 12.78 21.43 -9.91
C THR A 316 12.45 22.93 -9.81
N GLU A 317 13.40 23.82 -10.05
CA GLU A 317 13.19 25.26 -10.12
C GLU A 317 12.17 25.63 -11.24
N ARG A 318 12.29 24.99 -12.40
CA ARG A 318 11.32 25.19 -13.51
C ARG A 318 9.92 24.76 -13.12
N ILE A 319 9.77 23.60 -12.45
CA ILE A 319 8.49 23.10 -11.94
C ILE A 319 7.90 24.12 -10.95
N ALA A 320 8.67 24.53 -9.95
CA ALA A 320 8.25 25.48 -8.93
C ALA A 320 7.85 26.84 -9.55
N ALA A 321 8.65 27.39 -10.45
CA ALA A 321 8.36 28.66 -11.11
C ALA A 321 7.09 28.61 -11.99
N THR A 322 6.78 27.45 -12.59
CA THR A 322 5.64 27.30 -13.49
C THR A 322 4.33 27.03 -12.78
N LEU A 323 4.38 26.28 -11.68
CA LEU A 323 3.19 25.84 -10.95
C LEU A 323 2.83 26.78 -9.79
N GLY A 324 3.76 27.65 -9.33
CA GLY A 324 3.55 28.65 -8.29
C GLY A 324 3.24 28.06 -6.92
N ASP A 325 2.86 28.92 -5.96
CA ASP A 325 2.49 28.54 -4.59
C ASP A 325 1.24 27.64 -4.49
N GLY A 326 0.51 27.45 -5.59
CA GLY A 326 -0.59 26.47 -5.69
C GLY A 326 -0.14 25.01 -5.81
N PHE A 327 1.16 24.75 -5.85
CA PHE A 327 1.75 23.44 -5.83
C PHE A 327 1.96 22.88 -4.40
N GLU A 328 1.26 23.43 -3.42
CA GLU A 328 1.24 22.92 -2.04
C GLU A 328 0.73 21.47 -1.90
N SER A 329 0.37 20.79 -2.95
CA SER A 329 -0.25 19.46 -2.83
C SER A 329 0.38 18.34 -3.61
N ALA A 330 1.47 18.52 -4.26
CA ALA A 330 2.36 17.38 -4.47
C ALA A 330 3.21 17.27 -3.19
N GLU A 331 2.56 16.82 -2.13
CA GLU A 331 3.16 16.51 -0.84
C GLU A 331 4.49 15.79 -1.05
N GLY A 332 5.60 16.48 -0.90
CA GLY A 332 6.94 15.92 -0.97
C GLY A 332 8.04 16.72 -1.64
N LEU A 333 7.80 17.86 -2.30
CA LEU A 333 8.88 18.67 -2.89
C LEU A 333 9.37 19.80 -1.98
N GLY A 334 8.57 20.24 -1.00
CA GLY A 334 8.91 21.37 -0.10
C GLY A 334 9.84 21.02 1.06
N GLU A 335 10.03 19.74 1.39
CA GLU A 335 10.74 19.31 2.61
C GLU A 335 12.13 18.69 2.39
N TRP A 336 12.68 18.72 1.20
CA TRP A 336 14.02 18.15 0.94
C TRP A 336 15.19 19.04 1.43
N GLY A 337 14.88 20.15 2.05
CA GLY A 337 15.86 21.17 2.44
C GLY A 337 16.18 21.32 3.93
N GLY A 338 15.71 20.46 4.84
CA GLY A 338 16.04 20.70 6.24
C GLY A 338 15.49 19.82 7.34
N ALA A 339 14.78 18.74 7.02
CA ALA A 339 14.17 17.88 8.04
C ALA A 339 15.10 16.74 8.51
N GLN A 340 14.96 16.36 9.76
CA GLN A 340 15.73 15.31 10.43
C GLN A 340 15.60 13.95 9.71
N VAL A 341 16.65 13.14 9.75
CA VAL A 341 16.83 11.88 9.00
C VAL A 341 15.69 10.85 9.17
N SER A 342 14.90 10.92 10.23
CA SER A 342 13.76 10.05 10.50
C SER A 342 12.52 10.44 9.69
N GLU A 343 12.18 11.73 9.61
CA GLU A 343 11.05 12.25 8.83
C GLU A 343 11.23 12.02 7.33
N THR A 344 12.46 12.12 6.85
CA THR A 344 12.81 11.83 5.45
C THR A 344 12.56 10.37 5.07
N ARG A 345 12.81 9.42 5.98
CA ARG A 345 12.64 7.98 5.74
C ARG A 345 11.17 7.58 5.63
N ASP A 346 10.33 8.15 6.47
CA ASP A 346 8.89 7.85 6.49
C ASP A 346 8.16 8.52 5.31
N ALA A 347 8.56 9.73 4.95
CA ALA A 347 8.06 10.41 3.74
C ALA A 347 8.45 9.66 2.45
N LEU A 348 9.67 9.15 2.36
CA LEU A 348 10.13 8.31 1.26
C LEU A 348 9.31 7.02 1.16
N PHE A 349 9.10 6.35 2.29
CA PHE A 349 8.31 5.12 2.34
C PHE A 349 6.85 5.37 1.93
N ALA A 350 6.21 6.42 2.44
CA ALA A 350 4.86 6.82 2.04
C ALA A 350 4.79 7.17 0.54
N GLY A 351 5.83 7.81 0.01
CA GLY A 351 5.98 8.07 -1.42
C GLY A 351 6.01 6.80 -2.25
N MET A 352 6.80 5.80 -1.83
CA MET A 352 6.90 4.50 -2.50
C MET A 352 5.58 3.73 -2.49
N LEU A 353 4.85 3.73 -1.37
CA LEU A 353 3.53 3.11 -1.27
C LEU A 353 2.53 3.76 -2.24
N ARG A 354 2.50 5.10 -2.29
CA ARG A 354 1.61 5.84 -3.21
C ARG A 354 1.93 5.59 -4.67
N GLU A 355 3.22 5.53 -5.02
CA GLU A 355 3.66 5.22 -6.38
C GLU A 355 3.24 3.83 -6.82
N ASN A 356 3.44 2.83 -5.95
CA ASN A 356 3.01 1.46 -6.23
C ASN A 356 1.48 1.36 -6.41
N ALA A 357 0.72 2.06 -5.56
CA ALA A 357 -0.74 2.13 -5.69
C ALA A 357 -1.18 2.85 -6.98
N ALA A 358 -0.51 3.94 -7.36
CA ALA A 358 -0.76 4.63 -8.62
C ALA A 358 -0.49 3.75 -9.84
N THR A 359 0.60 2.98 -9.82
CA THR A 359 0.93 2.01 -10.86
C THR A 359 -0.13 0.91 -10.99
N ARG A 360 -0.56 0.33 -9.85
CA ARG A 360 -1.64 -0.67 -9.84
C ARG A 360 -2.93 -0.10 -10.45
N ARG A 361 -3.25 1.16 -10.16
CA ARG A 361 -4.41 1.85 -10.73
C ARG A 361 -4.29 2.01 -12.24
N LEU A 362 -3.11 2.37 -12.76
CA LEU A 362 -2.85 2.50 -14.19
C LEU A 362 -3.03 1.18 -14.93
N VAL A 363 -2.48 0.10 -14.38
CA VAL A 363 -2.60 -1.24 -14.96
C VAL A 363 -4.06 -1.66 -15.00
N ALA A 364 -4.79 -1.50 -13.88
CA ALA A 364 -6.20 -1.88 -13.79
C ALA A 364 -7.09 -1.04 -14.72
N ALA A 365 -6.80 0.26 -14.88
CA ALA A 365 -7.48 1.14 -15.83
C ALA A 365 -7.28 0.67 -17.26
N TYR A 366 -6.04 0.39 -17.65
CA TYR A 366 -5.71 -0.08 -18.99
C TYR A 366 -6.37 -1.43 -19.32
N GLU A 367 -6.34 -2.39 -18.38
CA GLU A 367 -6.97 -3.70 -18.56
C GLU A 367 -8.48 -3.56 -18.76
N TRP A 368 -9.13 -2.70 -17.97
CA TRP A 368 -10.57 -2.46 -18.10
C TRP A 368 -10.91 -1.71 -19.39
N GLU A 369 -10.20 -0.65 -19.75
CA GLU A 369 -10.45 0.12 -21.00
C GLU A 369 -10.26 -0.74 -22.25
N LYS A 370 -9.32 -1.68 -22.23
CA LYS A 370 -9.10 -2.63 -23.32
C LYS A 370 -10.17 -3.72 -23.42
N ASN A 371 -10.73 -4.15 -22.29
CA ASN A 371 -11.72 -5.22 -22.23
C ASN A 371 -12.66 -4.99 -21.03
N PRO A 372 -13.75 -4.20 -21.21
CA PRO A 372 -14.65 -3.81 -20.12
C PRO A 372 -15.57 -4.96 -19.71
N THR A 373 -15.04 -5.93 -18.97
CA THR A 373 -15.76 -7.05 -18.39
C THR A 373 -15.96 -6.86 -16.88
N VAL A 374 -16.92 -7.59 -16.27
CA VAL A 374 -17.11 -7.56 -14.80
C VAL A 374 -15.83 -7.89 -14.05
N ARG A 375 -14.98 -8.77 -14.57
CA ARG A 375 -13.71 -9.15 -13.95
C ARG A 375 -12.72 -7.98 -13.92
N THR A 376 -12.51 -7.30 -15.05
CA THR A 376 -11.59 -6.17 -15.15
C THR A 376 -12.14 -4.95 -14.40
N ALA A 377 -13.47 -4.74 -14.44
CA ALA A 377 -14.14 -3.70 -13.67
C ALA A 377 -13.98 -3.92 -12.16
N THR A 378 -14.17 -5.16 -11.67
CA THR A 378 -13.95 -5.51 -10.26
C THR A 378 -12.52 -5.17 -9.82
N GLY A 379 -11.51 -5.55 -10.61
CA GLY A 379 -10.12 -5.21 -10.34
C GLY A 379 -9.86 -3.71 -10.30
N TYR A 380 -10.43 -2.96 -11.25
CA TYR A 380 -10.24 -1.51 -11.31
C TYR A 380 -10.98 -0.77 -10.18
N ILE A 381 -12.24 -1.12 -9.90
CA ILE A 381 -13.01 -0.54 -8.79
C ILE A 381 -12.35 -0.84 -7.45
N ALA A 382 -11.82 -2.06 -7.24
CA ALA A 382 -11.09 -2.41 -6.02
C ALA A 382 -9.92 -1.45 -5.78
N VAL A 383 -9.10 -1.19 -6.79
CA VAL A 383 -7.97 -0.27 -6.67
C VAL A 383 -8.41 1.19 -6.50
N LEU A 384 -9.48 1.62 -7.21
CA LEU A 384 -10.04 2.97 -7.07
C LEU A 384 -10.65 3.23 -5.70
N SER A 385 -11.40 2.26 -5.15
CA SER A 385 -12.03 2.39 -3.83
C SER A 385 -11.00 2.53 -2.71
N GLN A 386 -9.78 2.09 -2.94
CA GLN A 386 -8.66 2.16 -2.01
C GLN A 386 -7.90 3.50 -2.06
N SER A 387 -8.10 4.33 -3.06
CA SER A 387 -7.34 5.57 -3.23
C SER A 387 -7.87 6.76 -2.40
N GLY A 388 -9.06 6.65 -1.82
CA GLY A 388 -9.64 7.68 -0.92
C GLY A 388 -9.90 9.06 -1.54
N GLN A 389 -9.72 9.21 -2.84
CA GLN A 389 -9.86 10.51 -3.52
C GLN A 389 -11.29 10.72 -4.00
N LYS A 390 -11.81 11.94 -3.84
CA LYS A 390 -13.12 12.34 -4.42
C LYS A 390 -13.21 12.08 -5.93
N GLN A 391 -12.08 12.19 -6.63
CA GLN A 391 -11.95 11.87 -8.06
C GLN A 391 -12.22 10.39 -8.38
N SER A 392 -11.92 9.48 -7.45
CA SER A 392 -12.19 8.05 -7.64
C SER A 392 -13.68 7.75 -7.72
N ALA A 393 -14.53 8.49 -7.02
CA ALA A 393 -15.98 8.28 -7.05
C ALA A 393 -16.57 8.48 -8.45
N ALA A 394 -16.17 9.53 -9.16
CA ALA A 394 -16.63 9.78 -10.53
C ALA A 394 -16.12 8.71 -11.51
N THR A 395 -14.87 8.26 -11.34
CA THR A 395 -14.30 7.18 -12.16
C THR A 395 -15.00 5.85 -11.87
N ILE A 396 -15.26 5.52 -10.61
CA ILE A 396 -16.03 4.30 -10.24
C ILE A 396 -17.43 4.35 -10.84
N ALA A 397 -18.11 5.50 -10.76
CA ALA A 397 -19.43 5.66 -11.37
C ALA A 397 -19.40 5.41 -12.90
N ARG A 398 -18.36 5.91 -13.60
CA ARG A 398 -18.16 5.64 -15.00
C ARG A 398 -17.92 4.16 -15.28
N VAL A 399 -17.04 3.52 -14.55
CA VAL A 399 -16.76 2.07 -14.69
C VAL A 399 -18.01 1.23 -14.48
N LEU A 400 -18.82 1.58 -13.47
CA LEU A 400 -20.09 0.91 -13.21
C LEU A 400 -21.12 1.12 -14.32
N ALA A 401 -21.15 2.29 -14.95
CA ALA A 401 -22.10 2.61 -16.02
C ALA A 401 -21.72 1.97 -17.37
N GLU A 402 -20.42 1.87 -17.66
CA GLU A 402 -19.90 1.36 -18.92
C GLU A 402 -19.65 -0.17 -18.92
N THR A 403 -19.78 -0.84 -17.76
CA THR A 403 -19.60 -2.30 -17.65
C THR A 403 -20.94 -3.02 -17.67
N ASP A 404 -21.10 -3.99 -18.57
CA ASP A 404 -22.26 -4.87 -18.55
C ASP A 404 -22.19 -5.82 -17.35
N ALA A 405 -23.02 -5.55 -16.32
CA ALA A 405 -23.07 -6.28 -15.06
C ALA A 405 -23.48 -7.76 -15.24
N HIS A 406 -24.15 -8.12 -16.35
CA HIS A 406 -24.60 -9.47 -16.64
C HIS A 406 -23.56 -10.26 -17.47
N SER A 407 -22.47 -9.65 -17.89
CA SER A 407 -21.39 -10.30 -18.60
C SER A 407 -20.51 -11.16 -17.67
N GLY A 408 -19.97 -12.24 -18.19
CA GLY A 408 -19.03 -13.10 -17.47
C GLY A 408 -19.65 -14.29 -16.74
N ASP A 409 -18.82 -15.02 -16.00
CA ASP A 409 -19.25 -16.17 -15.21
C ASP A 409 -19.94 -15.74 -13.89
N VAL A 410 -20.71 -16.65 -13.29
CA VAL A 410 -21.51 -16.39 -12.10
C VAL A 410 -20.66 -15.93 -10.91
N ALA A 411 -19.46 -16.50 -10.75
CA ALA A 411 -18.55 -16.13 -9.67
C ALA A 411 -18.03 -14.69 -9.82
N SER A 412 -17.64 -14.31 -11.06
CA SER A 412 -17.20 -12.94 -11.37
C SER A 412 -18.33 -11.92 -11.18
N ARG A 413 -19.56 -12.27 -11.55
CA ARG A 413 -20.75 -11.43 -11.33
C ARG A 413 -21.03 -11.23 -9.85
N ALA A 414 -20.96 -12.29 -9.05
CA ALA A 414 -21.15 -12.20 -7.60
C ALA A 414 -20.13 -11.28 -6.94
N GLU A 415 -18.85 -11.40 -7.32
CA GLU A 415 -17.79 -10.55 -6.78
C GLU A 415 -17.94 -9.08 -7.21
N TYR A 416 -18.33 -8.84 -8.46
CA TYR A 416 -18.62 -7.49 -8.95
C TYR A 416 -19.78 -6.84 -8.19
N CYS A 417 -20.89 -7.57 -7.99
CA CYS A 417 -22.04 -7.09 -7.23
C CYS A 417 -21.67 -6.83 -5.76
N ARG A 418 -20.90 -7.74 -5.13
CA ARG A 418 -20.36 -7.57 -3.77
C ARG A 418 -19.58 -6.26 -3.63
N LEU A 419 -18.64 -6.01 -4.53
CA LEU A 419 -17.81 -4.81 -4.49
C LEU A 419 -18.63 -3.54 -4.75
N ARG A 420 -19.57 -3.58 -5.68
CA ARG A 420 -20.49 -2.48 -5.96
C ARG A 420 -21.34 -2.12 -4.74
N ALA A 421 -21.93 -3.12 -4.07
CA ALA A 421 -22.70 -2.90 -2.86
C ALA A 421 -21.87 -2.33 -1.70
N ARG A 422 -20.66 -2.86 -1.50
CA ARG A 422 -19.70 -2.29 -0.52
C ARG A 422 -19.37 -0.83 -0.83
N TRP A 423 -19.12 -0.50 -2.08
CA TRP A 423 -18.88 0.89 -2.48
C TRP A 423 -20.09 1.80 -2.23
N MET A 424 -21.30 1.34 -2.55
CA MET A 424 -22.56 2.07 -2.26
C MET A 424 -22.70 2.34 -0.76
N ALA A 425 -22.55 1.31 0.07
CA ALA A 425 -22.73 1.41 1.51
C ALA A 425 -21.67 2.27 2.20
N TYR A 426 -20.38 1.98 1.93
CA TYR A 426 -19.27 2.60 2.66
C TYR A 426 -18.71 3.85 1.97
N GLY A 427 -18.71 3.87 0.64
CA GLY A 427 -18.18 4.99 -0.14
C GLY A 427 -19.17 6.11 -0.38
N LEU A 428 -20.44 5.77 -0.63
CA LEU A 428 -21.50 6.73 -0.92
C LEU A 428 -22.46 6.94 0.26
N GLY A 429 -22.42 6.09 1.30
CA GLY A 429 -23.35 6.11 2.42
C GLY A 429 -24.76 5.63 2.07
N ASP A 430 -24.96 5.05 0.88
CA ASP A 430 -26.23 4.51 0.41
C ASP A 430 -26.40 3.05 0.87
N VAL A 431 -26.69 2.88 2.15
CA VAL A 431 -26.86 1.56 2.76
C VAL A 431 -28.11 0.87 2.22
N ASP A 432 -29.21 1.60 2.10
CA ASP A 432 -30.49 1.00 1.71
C ASP A 432 -30.47 0.58 0.23
N GLY A 433 -29.87 1.38 -0.64
CA GLY A 433 -29.64 1.01 -2.04
C GLY A 433 -28.70 -0.19 -2.18
N ALA A 434 -27.64 -0.27 -1.35
CA ALA A 434 -26.74 -1.42 -1.34
C ALA A 434 -27.45 -2.72 -0.94
N ILE A 435 -28.28 -2.70 0.09
CA ILE A 435 -29.08 -3.86 0.53
C ILE A 435 -30.07 -4.28 -0.56
N ALA A 436 -30.81 -3.32 -1.14
CA ALA A 436 -31.75 -3.61 -2.21
C ALA A 436 -31.06 -4.25 -3.44
N LEU A 437 -29.86 -3.78 -3.80
CA LEU A 437 -29.04 -4.39 -4.86
C LEU A 437 -28.68 -5.85 -4.51
N LEU A 438 -28.20 -6.11 -3.30
CA LEU A 438 -27.80 -7.45 -2.87
C LEU A 438 -28.99 -8.42 -2.87
N ASP A 439 -30.13 -7.99 -2.35
CA ASP A 439 -31.34 -8.80 -2.29
C ASP A 439 -31.89 -9.14 -3.70
N SER A 440 -31.84 -8.19 -4.64
CA SER A 440 -32.30 -8.41 -6.02
C SER A 440 -31.41 -9.37 -6.80
N GLU A 441 -30.09 -9.26 -6.66
CA GLU A 441 -29.13 -10.04 -7.43
C GLU A 441 -28.88 -11.45 -6.84
N ALA A 442 -29.06 -11.63 -5.52
CA ALA A 442 -28.77 -12.90 -4.85
C ALA A 442 -29.57 -14.08 -5.44
N ALA A 443 -30.85 -13.85 -5.78
CA ALA A 443 -31.71 -14.88 -6.34
C ALA A 443 -31.27 -15.37 -7.73
N GLU A 444 -30.57 -14.50 -8.52
CA GLU A 444 -30.15 -14.81 -9.88
C GLU A 444 -28.83 -15.59 -9.94
N LEU A 445 -28.07 -15.59 -8.86
CA LEU A 445 -26.70 -16.15 -8.80
C LEU A 445 -26.62 -17.56 -8.23
N SER A 446 -27.72 -18.26 -8.07
CA SER A 446 -27.77 -19.63 -7.51
C SER A 446 -26.99 -19.73 -6.19
N SER A 447 -26.09 -20.73 -6.05
CA SER A 447 -25.28 -20.88 -4.83
C SER A 447 -24.32 -19.71 -4.56
N PHE A 448 -23.93 -18.94 -5.59
CA PHE A 448 -23.07 -17.75 -5.43
C PHE A 448 -23.81 -16.55 -4.84
N GLY A 449 -25.15 -16.55 -4.84
CA GLY A 449 -25.94 -15.55 -4.12
C GLY A 449 -25.61 -15.47 -2.63
N ARG A 450 -25.16 -16.59 -2.02
CA ARG A 450 -24.69 -16.62 -0.64
C ARG A 450 -23.49 -15.67 -0.34
N ILE A 451 -22.71 -15.30 -1.36
CA ILE A 451 -21.69 -14.25 -1.23
C ILE A 451 -22.34 -12.89 -0.96
N LEU A 452 -23.49 -12.65 -1.60
CA LEU A 452 -24.24 -11.40 -1.43
C LEU A 452 -24.96 -11.38 -0.08
N ASP A 453 -25.51 -12.52 0.39
CA ASP A 453 -26.08 -12.64 1.74
C ASP A 453 -25.03 -12.34 2.81
N ALA A 454 -23.85 -12.92 2.69
CA ALA A 454 -22.71 -12.67 3.60
C ALA A 454 -22.32 -11.18 3.62
N THR A 455 -22.31 -10.54 2.45
CA THR A 455 -22.00 -9.11 2.31
C THR A 455 -23.09 -8.23 2.93
N ARG A 456 -24.36 -8.57 2.71
CA ARG A 456 -25.51 -7.90 3.30
C ARG A 456 -25.45 -7.91 4.83
N ILE A 457 -25.20 -9.07 5.42
CA ILE A 457 -25.07 -9.22 6.87
C ILE A 457 -23.92 -8.37 7.42
N SER A 458 -22.76 -8.38 6.75
CA SER A 458 -21.61 -7.58 7.16
C SER A 458 -21.91 -6.07 7.12
N ILE A 459 -22.54 -5.58 6.04
CA ILE A 459 -22.94 -4.16 5.91
C ILE A 459 -23.94 -3.76 6.98
N LEU A 460 -24.95 -4.61 7.25
CA LEU A 460 -25.94 -4.34 8.31
C LEU A 460 -25.28 -4.31 9.67
N ALA A 461 -24.42 -5.26 9.98
CA ALA A 461 -23.72 -5.33 11.26
C ALA A 461 -22.84 -4.07 11.51
N ASP A 462 -22.16 -3.57 10.49
CA ASP A 462 -21.32 -2.39 10.61
C ASP A 462 -22.10 -1.08 10.71
N LEU A 463 -23.10 -0.90 9.86
CA LEU A 463 -23.72 0.42 9.63
C LEU A 463 -25.13 0.56 10.23
N ARG A 464 -25.77 -0.54 10.61
CA ARG A 464 -27.11 -0.56 11.24
C ARG A 464 -27.07 -1.31 12.56
N SER A 465 -27.40 -2.59 12.50
CA SER A 465 -27.38 -3.51 13.65
C SER A 465 -27.08 -4.94 13.19
N VAL A 466 -26.51 -5.73 14.06
CA VAL A 466 -26.29 -7.16 13.80
C VAL A 466 -27.67 -7.84 13.59
N PRO A 467 -27.88 -8.49 12.44
CA PRO A 467 -29.15 -9.19 12.18
C PRO A 467 -29.34 -10.35 13.17
N THR A 468 -30.58 -10.52 13.65
CA THR A 468 -30.93 -11.69 14.48
C THR A 468 -30.95 -12.95 13.61
N GLY A 469 -30.33 -14.03 14.11
CA GLY A 469 -30.27 -15.30 13.35
C GLY A 469 -29.21 -15.31 12.24
N PHE A 470 -28.25 -14.37 12.26
CA PHE A 470 -27.15 -14.31 11.29
C PHE A 470 -26.37 -15.63 11.21
N GLU A 471 -26.32 -16.42 12.30
CA GLU A 471 -25.63 -17.70 12.33
C GLU A 471 -26.18 -18.69 11.28
N ALA A 472 -27.49 -18.77 11.15
CA ALA A 472 -28.11 -19.64 10.14
C ALA A 472 -27.87 -19.13 8.71
N GLU A 473 -27.85 -17.82 8.53
CA GLU A 473 -27.59 -17.22 7.22
C GLU A 473 -26.10 -17.29 6.83
N LEU A 474 -25.19 -17.36 7.79
CA LEU A 474 -23.74 -17.51 7.54
C LEU A 474 -23.24 -18.94 7.63
N ASP A 475 -24.14 -19.93 7.82
CA ASP A 475 -23.74 -21.34 7.91
C ASP A 475 -23.07 -21.83 6.62
N VAL A 476 -21.97 -22.57 6.80
CA VAL A 476 -21.17 -23.13 5.70
C VAL A 476 -21.60 -24.56 5.45
N ALA A 477 -22.64 -24.74 4.63
CA ALA A 477 -23.12 -26.06 4.27
C ALA A 477 -22.12 -26.83 3.39
N ASP A 478 -22.14 -28.15 3.51
CA ASP A 478 -21.34 -29.05 2.68
C ASP A 478 -21.69 -28.90 1.18
N GLY A 479 -20.66 -28.97 0.34
CA GLY A 479 -20.82 -28.94 -1.12
C GLY A 479 -20.94 -27.53 -1.73
N LEU A 480 -20.87 -26.46 -0.94
CA LEU A 480 -20.82 -25.10 -1.49
C LEU A 480 -19.50 -24.87 -2.25
N PRO A 481 -19.51 -24.07 -3.34
CA PRO A 481 -18.26 -23.66 -4.02
C PRO A 481 -17.28 -22.97 -3.07
N ILE A 482 -15.99 -23.23 -3.23
CA ILE A 482 -14.94 -22.65 -2.35
C ILE A 482 -15.07 -21.12 -2.21
N PRO A 483 -15.28 -20.31 -3.29
CA PRO A 483 -15.46 -18.87 -3.12
C PRO A 483 -16.63 -18.48 -2.22
N VAL A 484 -17.70 -19.27 -2.22
CA VAL A 484 -18.87 -19.05 -1.35
C VAL A 484 -18.52 -19.36 0.10
N GLN A 485 -17.89 -20.51 0.35
CA GLN A 485 -17.46 -20.88 1.70
C GLN A 485 -16.53 -19.81 2.29
N LEU A 486 -15.58 -19.32 1.50
CA LEU A 486 -14.66 -18.28 1.92
C LEU A 486 -15.37 -16.97 2.28
N ALA A 487 -16.34 -16.53 1.49
CA ALA A 487 -17.10 -15.32 1.78
C ALA A 487 -17.94 -15.44 3.06
N LEU A 488 -18.56 -16.60 3.28
CA LEU A 488 -19.31 -16.88 4.51
C LEU A 488 -18.40 -16.89 5.74
N LEU A 489 -17.23 -17.53 5.65
CA LEU A 489 -16.25 -17.55 6.74
C LEU A 489 -15.68 -16.17 7.04
N GLU A 490 -15.40 -15.34 6.01
CA GLU A 490 -15.02 -13.94 6.20
C GLU A 490 -16.08 -13.16 6.98
N ALA A 491 -17.35 -13.30 6.60
CA ALA A 491 -18.47 -12.67 7.29
C ALA A 491 -18.64 -13.21 8.72
N GLN A 492 -18.45 -14.53 8.94
CA GLN A 492 -18.42 -15.10 10.29
C GLN A 492 -17.33 -14.47 11.16
N VAL A 493 -16.08 -14.40 10.67
CA VAL A 493 -14.97 -13.76 11.40
C VAL A 493 -15.33 -12.34 11.77
N HIS A 494 -15.92 -11.60 10.83
CA HIS A 494 -16.33 -10.21 11.00
C HIS A 494 -17.40 -10.07 12.10
N VAL A 495 -18.56 -10.71 11.92
CA VAL A 495 -19.72 -10.54 12.81
C VAL A 495 -19.47 -11.13 14.19
N LEU A 496 -18.87 -12.32 14.28
CA LEU A 496 -18.52 -12.97 15.55
C LEU A 496 -17.54 -12.13 16.38
N THR A 497 -16.58 -11.46 15.73
CA THR A 497 -15.68 -10.53 16.44
C THR A 497 -16.46 -9.33 16.99
N LEU A 498 -17.37 -8.77 16.20
CA LEU A 498 -18.18 -7.61 16.57
C LEU A 498 -19.11 -7.89 17.77
N VAL A 499 -19.74 -9.07 17.79
CA VAL A 499 -20.60 -9.50 18.91
C VAL A 499 -19.81 -10.04 20.12
N GLY A 500 -18.47 -10.11 20.05
CA GLY A 500 -17.62 -10.55 21.16
C GLY A 500 -17.51 -12.08 21.32
N ARG A 501 -17.97 -12.89 20.34
CA ARG A 501 -17.79 -14.36 20.30
C ARG A 501 -16.43 -14.71 19.70
N LEU A 502 -15.36 -14.29 20.39
CA LEU A 502 -14.00 -14.24 19.85
C LEU A 502 -13.39 -15.60 19.56
N ARG A 503 -13.75 -16.65 20.32
CA ARG A 503 -13.24 -18.01 20.08
C ARG A 503 -13.83 -18.61 18.81
N GLU A 504 -15.09 -18.35 18.54
CA GLU A 504 -15.76 -18.80 17.33
C GLU A 504 -15.22 -18.06 16.11
N ALA A 505 -14.98 -16.74 16.21
CA ALA A 505 -14.32 -15.97 15.16
C ALA A 505 -12.94 -16.56 14.79
N GLN A 506 -12.14 -16.94 15.79
CA GLN A 506 -10.86 -17.61 15.57
C GLN A 506 -11.02 -19.00 14.93
N GLY A 507 -12.10 -19.72 15.24
CA GLY A 507 -12.48 -20.98 14.61
C GLY A 507 -12.76 -20.80 13.12
N ALA A 508 -13.60 -19.85 12.77
CA ALA A 508 -13.94 -19.51 11.38
C ALA A 508 -12.70 -19.08 10.58
N PHE A 509 -11.80 -18.30 11.20
CA PHE A 509 -10.55 -17.90 10.55
C PHE A 509 -9.59 -19.07 10.29
N ARG A 510 -9.49 -20.03 11.21
CA ARG A 510 -8.68 -21.24 10.98
C ARG A 510 -9.19 -22.06 9.81
N GLU A 511 -10.51 -22.19 9.70
CA GLU A 511 -11.14 -22.88 8.58
C GLU A 511 -10.95 -22.13 7.25
N LEU A 512 -11.07 -20.82 7.26
CA LEU A 512 -10.79 -19.96 6.12
C LEU A 512 -9.35 -20.16 5.61
N ARG A 513 -8.39 -20.16 6.50
CA ARG A 513 -6.98 -20.42 6.14
C ARG A 513 -6.73 -21.84 5.66
N ARG A 514 -7.47 -22.81 6.14
CA ARG A 514 -7.39 -24.20 5.67
C ARG A 514 -7.86 -24.35 4.22
N LEU A 515 -8.91 -23.63 3.85
CA LEU A 515 -9.46 -23.66 2.50
C LEU A 515 -8.63 -22.86 1.49
N ASP A 516 -8.03 -21.76 1.89
CA ASP A 516 -7.22 -20.90 1.02
C ASP A 516 -5.94 -20.42 1.74
N PRO A 517 -4.92 -21.31 1.85
CA PRO A 517 -3.70 -20.98 2.59
C PRO A 517 -2.79 -19.99 1.89
N HIS A 518 -2.97 -19.77 0.58
CA HIS A 518 -2.06 -19.00 -0.25
C HIS A 518 -2.51 -17.56 -0.53
N ARG A 519 -3.78 -17.25 -0.26
CA ARG A 519 -4.30 -15.90 -0.48
C ARG A 519 -4.38 -15.13 0.84
N GLU A 520 -3.65 -14.04 0.91
CA GLU A 520 -3.71 -13.15 2.06
C GLU A 520 -5.09 -12.45 2.12
N ARG A 521 -5.78 -12.61 3.27
CA ARG A 521 -7.08 -12.00 3.59
C ARG A 521 -6.89 -11.12 4.81
N PHE A 522 -6.23 -9.99 4.59
CA PHE A 522 -5.75 -9.14 5.67
C PHE A 522 -6.86 -8.65 6.61
N GLU A 523 -8.07 -8.35 6.12
CA GLU A 523 -9.19 -7.93 6.98
C GLU A 523 -9.55 -9.03 8.00
N ALA A 524 -9.75 -10.25 7.54
CA ALA A 524 -10.06 -11.39 8.40
C ALA A 524 -8.90 -11.73 9.36
N ARG A 525 -7.66 -11.65 8.88
CA ARG A 525 -6.46 -11.87 9.72
C ARG A 525 -6.35 -10.85 10.83
N ILE A 526 -6.58 -9.56 10.55
CA ILE A 526 -6.56 -8.50 11.56
C ILE A 526 -7.61 -8.76 12.63
N LEU A 527 -8.85 -9.06 12.23
CA LEU A 527 -9.94 -9.31 13.16
C LEU A 527 -9.67 -10.54 14.04
N ALA A 528 -9.19 -11.64 13.44
CA ALA A 528 -8.82 -12.83 14.18
C ALA A 528 -7.67 -12.57 15.19
N SER A 529 -6.67 -11.76 14.81
CA SER A 529 -5.56 -11.39 15.69
C SER A 529 -6.01 -10.46 16.82
N VAL A 530 -6.92 -9.52 16.55
CA VAL A 530 -7.58 -8.69 17.60
C VAL A 530 -8.40 -9.56 18.53
N ALA A 531 -9.12 -10.55 18.00
CA ALA A 531 -9.87 -11.52 18.80
C ALA A 531 -8.93 -12.36 19.69
N GLN A 532 -7.78 -12.83 19.17
CA GLN A 532 -6.78 -13.53 19.98
C GLN A 532 -6.25 -12.65 21.12
N LEU A 533 -5.87 -11.42 20.81
CA LEU A 533 -5.35 -10.45 21.76
C LEU A 533 -6.34 -10.18 22.89
N THR A 534 -7.62 -9.98 22.56
CA THR A 534 -8.67 -9.65 23.52
C THR A 534 -9.16 -10.88 24.30
N SER A 535 -9.06 -12.09 23.74
CA SER A 535 -9.37 -13.34 24.44
C SER A 535 -8.20 -13.88 25.28
N GLY A 536 -7.12 -13.09 25.46
CA GLY A 536 -6.01 -13.38 26.36
C GLY A 536 -4.81 -14.07 25.72
N ALA A 537 -4.82 -14.34 24.41
CA ALA A 537 -3.67 -14.87 23.65
C ALA A 537 -2.79 -13.73 23.13
N PHE A 538 -2.29 -12.88 24.05
CA PHE A 538 -1.59 -11.64 23.73
C PHE A 538 -0.42 -11.83 22.76
N GLU A 539 0.54 -12.71 23.11
CA GLU A 539 1.76 -12.87 22.31
C GLU A 539 1.50 -13.25 20.85
N THR A 540 0.48 -14.10 20.63
CA THR A 540 0.12 -14.56 19.29
C THR A 540 -0.53 -13.44 18.50
N GLY A 541 -1.58 -12.81 19.03
CA GLY A 541 -2.30 -11.75 18.34
C GLY A 541 -1.44 -10.51 18.11
N TYR A 542 -0.65 -10.11 19.11
CA TYR A 542 0.27 -8.95 19.00
C TYR A 542 1.32 -9.16 17.90
N ARG A 543 1.97 -10.32 17.91
CA ARG A 543 3.01 -10.65 16.93
C ARG A 543 2.44 -10.76 15.54
N ASP A 544 1.28 -11.38 15.37
CA ASP A 544 0.67 -11.53 14.04
C ASP A 544 0.27 -10.19 13.40
N LEU A 545 -0.24 -9.25 14.21
CA LEU A 545 -0.56 -7.89 13.73
C LEU A 545 0.69 -7.11 13.31
N LEU A 546 1.79 -7.21 14.07
CA LEU A 546 3.03 -6.53 13.71
C LEU A 546 3.72 -7.19 12.53
N ASN A 547 3.72 -8.52 12.45
CA ASN A 547 4.26 -9.24 11.28
C ASN A 547 3.48 -8.88 10.01
N GLY A 548 2.14 -8.83 10.07
CA GLY A 548 1.32 -8.39 8.95
C GLY A 548 1.62 -6.97 8.50
N LEU A 549 1.91 -6.05 9.43
CA LEU A 549 2.35 -4.70 9.12
C LEU A 549 3.73 -4.71 8.41
N ASP A 550 4.68 -5.50 8.89
CA ASP A 550 6.01 -5.61 8.29
C ASP A 550 5.96 -6.31 6.93
N GLU A 551 5.15 -7.35 6.77
CA GLU A 551 4.87 -8.01 5.49
C GLU A 551 4.29 -7.02 4.48
N ALA A 552 3.29 -6.22 4.88
CA ALA A 552 2.69 -5.18 4.04
C ALA A 552 3.70 -4.08 3.66
N ARG A 553 4.57 -3.69 4.58
CA ARG A 553 5.70 -2.77 4.31
C ARG A 553 6.65 -3.38 3.29
N GLY A 554 7.09 -4.60 3.49
CA GLY A 554 7.99 -5.32 2.57
C GLY A 554 7.38 -5.53 1.18
N ALA A 555 6.07 -5.78 1.11
CA ALA A 555 5.32 -5.93 -0.12
C ALA A 555 4.99 -4.60 -0.82
N LEU A 556 5.21 -3.44 -0.22
CA LEU A 556 4.72 -2.14 -0.67
C LEU A 556 3.21 -2.17 -1.01
N ASP A 557 2.45 -2.94 -0.25
CA ASP A 557 1.00 -3.03 -0.38
C ASP A 557 0.35 -1.97 0.48
N LEU A 558 -0.08 -0.88 -0.16
CA LEU A 558 -0.67 0.28 0.53
C LEU A 558 -1.94 -0.10 1.31
N ASP A 559 -2.74 -1.02 0.77
CA ASP A 559 -4.01 -1.38 1.36
C ASP A 559 -3.83 -2.28 2.57
N ALA A 560 -3.00 -3.31 2.44
CA ALA A 560 -2.60 -4.16 3.54
C ALA A 560 -1.87 -3.33 4.63
N PHE A 561 -0.97 -2.41 4.22
CA PHE A 561 -0.27 -1.52 5.16
C PHE A 561 -1.25 -0.65 5.97
N ARG A 562 -2.24 -0.03 5.32
CA ARG A 562 -3.24 0.79 5.99
C ARG A 562 -4.13 -0.02 6.93
N ALA A 563 -4.56 -1.20 6.49
CA ALA A 563 -5.37 -2.10 7.31
C ALA A 563 -4.60 -2.62 8.52
N PHE A 564 -3.38 -3.14 8.32
CA PHE A 564 -2.53 -3.60 9.43
C PHE A 564 -2.07 -2.47 10.33
N SER A 565 -1.97 -1.22 9.85
CA SER A 565 -1.72 -0.05 10.69
C SER A 565 -2.82 0.13 11.74
N CYS A 566 -4.09 -0.12 11.38
CA CYS A 566 -5.20 -0.08 12.34
C CYS A 566 -5.09 -1.18 13.39
N GLY A 567 -4.82 -2.42 12.98
CA GLY A 567 -4.61 -3.54 13.90
C GLY A 567 -3.39 -3.36 14.79
N ALA A 568 -2.27 -2.88 14.23
CA ALA A 568 -1.05 -2.58 14.97
C ALA A 568 -1.23 -1.41 15.95
N ALA A 569 -2.01 -0.38 15.58
CA ALA A 569 -2.37 0.71 16.49
C ALA A 569 -3.17 0.19 17.67
N TYR A 570 -4.17 -0.68 17.45
CA TYR A 570 -4.92 -1.34 18.51
C TYR A 570 -4.00 -2.17 19.42
N ALA A 571 -3.11 -2.97 18.85
CA ALA A 571 -2.17 -3.80 19.62
C ALA A 571 -1.21 -2.95 20.48
N ARG A 572 -0.69 -1.85 19.93
CA ARG A 572 0.20 -0.93 20.66
C ARG A 572 -0.52 -0.13 21.74
N LEU A 573 -1.76 0.32 21.48
CA LEU A 573 -2.63 0.89 22.52
C LEU A 573 -2.87 -0.11 23.64
N HIS A 574 -3.15 -1.36 23.27
CA HIS A 574 -3.34 -2.45 24.23
C HIS A 574 -2.10 -2.66 25.11
N ALA A 575 -0.93 -2.76 24.51
CA ALA A 575 0.33 -2.99 25.21
C ALA A 575 0.86 -1.76 25.97
N GLY A 576 0.43 -0.55 25.62
CA GLY A 576 0.96 0.70 26.16
C GLY A 576 2.27 1.16 25.50
N ASP A 577 2.53 0.74 24.27
CA ASP A 577 3.71 1.09 23.46
C ASP A 577 3.51 2.45 22.78
N THR A 578 3.55 3.53 23.56
CA THR A 578 3.14 4.88 23.14
C THR A 578 4.07 5.56 22.14
N GLN A 579 5.35 5.22 22.12
CA GLN A 579 6.31 5.82 21.20
C GLN A 579 6.15 5.25 19.80
N GLU A 580 6.23 3.93 19.68
CA GLU A 580 6.07 3.25 18.39
C GLU A 580 4.66 3.44 17.78
N LEU A 581 3.67 3.73 18.64
CA LEU A 581 2.33 4.12 18.19
C LEU A 581 2.34 5.48 17.53
N GLY A 582 3.06 6.46 18.06
CA GLY A 582 3.20 7.78 17.45
C GLY A 582 3.79 7.70 16.05
N ASP A 583 4.93 7.03 15.93
CA ASP A 583 5.62 6.83 14.65
C ASP A 583 4.72 6.12 13.61
N LEU A 584 3.95 5.12 14.06
CA LEU A 584 2.99 4.41 13.19
C LEU A 584 1.88 5.32 12.70
N ILE A 585 1.32 6.16 13.56
CA ILE A 585 0.24 7.10 13.20
C ILE A 585 0.74 8.10 12.16
N ASP A 586 1.92 8.67 12.36
CA ASP A 586 2.51 9.65 11.44
C ASP A 586 2.72 9.04 10.05
N VAL A 587 3.29 7.84 9.98
CA VAL A 587 3.46 7.13 8.71
C VAL A 587 2.11 6.78 8.07
N ALA A 588 1.16 6.25 8.83
CA ALA A 588 -0.16 5.88 8.31
C ALA A 588 -0.90 7.09 7.74
N LEU A 589 -0.85 8.25 8.42
CA LEU A 589 -1.47 9.50 7.95
C LEU A 589 -0.76 10.07 6.73
N SER A 590 0.57 9.93 6.63
CA SER A 590 1.35 10.40 5.48
C SER A 590 1.08 9.61 4.19
N THR A 591 0.47 8.43 4.26
CA THR A 591 0.05 7.67 3.07
C THR A 591 -1.19 8.25 2.37
N GLY A 592 -1.75 9.33 2.88
CA GLY A 592 -2.93 10.03 2.35
C GLY A 592 -4.24 9.56 2.97
N ALA A 593 -5.36 10.02 2.42
CA ALA A 593 -6.68 9.66 2.90
C ALA A 593 -6.91 8.14 2.79
N LEU A 594 -7.34 7.52 3.89
CA LEU A 594 -7.75 6.13 3.89
C LEU A 594 -9.07 5.98 3.11
N ALA A 595 -9.14 4.91 2.35
CA ALA A 595 -10.35 4.55 1.63
C ALA A 595 -11.50 4.23 2.59
N PRO A 596 -12.76 4.29 2.09
CA PRO A 596 -13.90 3.83 2.85
C PRO A 596 -13.91 2.30 3.06
N LEU A 597 -13.02 1.56 2.40
CA LEU A 597 -12.85 0.13 2.53
C LEU A 597 -11.41 -0.22 2.96
N PRO A 598 -11.18 -0.91 4.09
CA PRO A 598 -12.20 -1.39 5.06
C PRO A 598 -12.83 -0.24 5.86
N PRO A 599 -14.11 -0.38 6.28
CA PRO A 599 -14.81 0.66 7.03
C PRO A 599 -14.14 0.91 8.38
N GLY A 600 -14.18 2.16 8.83
CA GLY A 600 -13.69 2.56 10.15
C GLY A 600 -12.17 2.63 10.32
N GLY A 601 -11.37 2.20 9.36
CA GLY A 601 -9.91 2.23 9.47
C GLY A 601 -9.35 3.64 9.68
N ARG A 602 -9.86 4.63 8.95
CA ARG A 602 -9.47 6.03 9.12
C ARG A 602 -9.85 6.57 10.50
N ALA A 603 -11.05 6.25 10.98
CA ALA A 603 -11.51 6.62 12.31
C ALA A 603 -10.56 6.05 13.38
N MET A 604 -10.19 4.78 13.27
CA MET A 604 -9.28 4.12 14.23
C MET A 604 -7.93 4.84 14.35
N ILE A 605 -7.30 5.21 13.24
CA ILE A 605 -6.01 5.91 13.25
C ILE A 605 -6.14 7.30 13.89
N LEU A 606 -7.19 8.07 13.54
CA LEU A 606 -7.44 9.38 14.12
C LEU A 606 -7.77 9.30 15.62
N VAL A 607 -8.55 8.30 16.02
CA VAL A 607 -8.85 8.03 17.44
C VAL A 607 -7.59 7.66 18.21
N ALA A 608 -6.75 6.76 17.67
CA ALA A 608 -5.48 6.39 18.29
C ALA A 608 -4.56 7.61 18.45
N GLY A 609 -4.49 8.48 17.44
CA GLY A 609 -3.76 9.75 17.49
C GLY A 609 -4.30 10.70 18.55
N ALA A 610 -5.62 10.86 18.61
CA ALA A 610 -6.27 11.73 19.59
C ALA A 610 -6.06 11.22 21.02
N MET A 611 -6.18 9.91 21.26
CA MET A 611 -5.92 9.29 22.58
C MET A 611 -4.46 9.49 23.00
N LEU A 612 -3.51 9.27 22.08
CA LEU A 612 -2.10 9.48 22.36
C LEU A 612 -1.81 10.96 22.66
N ALA A 613 -2.37 11.89 21.89
CA ALA A 613 -2.24 13.31 22.14
C ALA A 613 -2.86 13.73 23.49
N ALA A 614 -4.04 13.20 23.82
CA ALA A 614 -4.71 13.44 25.08
C ALA A 614 -3.90 12.95 26.28
N GLY A 615 -3.37 11.72 26.20
CA GLY A 615 -2.50 11.16 27.24
C GLY A 615 -1.20 11.95 27.45
N ARG A 616 -0.76 12.73 26.45
CA ARG A 616 0.39 13.64 26.51
C ARG A 616 0.00 15.09 26.86
N GLY A 617 -1.29 15.40 27.00
CA GLY A 617 -1.80 16.75 27.24
C GLY A 617 -1.70 17.70 26.04
N GLN A 618 -1.56 17.17 24.83
CA GLN A 618 -1.35 17.95 23.57
C GLN A 618 -2.69 18.39 22.99
N VAL A 619 -3.29 19.44 23.58
CA VAL A 619 -4.63 19.96 23.21
C VAL A 619 -4.71 20.32 21.72
N ALA A 620 -3.71 21.03 21.19
CA ALA A 620 -3.69 21.47 19.80
C ALA A 620 -3.66 20.30 18.82
N LEU A 621 -2.88 19.25 19.12
CA LEU A 621 -2.79 18.06 18.28
C LEU A 621 -4.09 17.23 18.33
N CYS A 622 -4.69 17.07 19.50
CA CYS A 622 -5.99 16.42 19.64
C CYS A 622 -7.08 17.18 18.85
N ALA A 623 -7.11 18.53 18.92
CA ALA A 623 -8.01 19.37 18.14
C ALA A 623 -7.78 19.22 16.62
N LYS A 624 -6.53 19.04 16.18
CA LYS A 624 -6.21 18.75 14.77
C LYS A 624 -6.83 17.44 14.32
N TYR A 625 -6.70 16.35 15.08
CA TYR A 625 -7.34 15.08 14.75
C TYR A 625 -8.86 15.19 14.67
N ARG A 626 -9.49 15.95 15.60
CA ARG A 626 -10.93 16.22 15.55
C ARG A 626 -11.33 16.98 14.28
N THR A 627 -10.55 17.98 13.91
CA THR A 627 -10.79 18.79 12.71
C THR A 627 -10.67 17.91 11.45
N LEU A 628 -9.64 17.09 11.33
CA LEU A 628 -9.45 16.14 10.23
C LEU A 628 -10.64 15.18 10.12
N ALA A 629 -11.09 14.60 11.24
CA ALA A 629 -12.22 13.68 11.24
C ALA A 629 -13.51 14.32 10.72
N ARG A 630 -13.74 15.59 11.06
CA ARG A 630 -14.93 16.36 10.61
C ARG A 630 -14.82 16.84 9.17
N GLN A 631 -13.65 17.34 8.75
CA GLN A 631 -13.44 17.85 7.38
C GLN A 631 -13.49 16.73 6.34
N GLU A 632 -12.95 15.57 6.67
CA GLU A 632 -12.95 14.41 5.79
C GLU A 632 -14.27 13.62 5.83
N SER A 633 -15.24 14.04 6.65
CA SER A 633 -16.50 13.32 6.85
C SER A 633 -16.27 11.84 7.15
N VAL A 634 -15.32 11.57 8.06
CA VAL A 634 -14.88 10.21 8.37
C VAL A 634 -16.04 9.43 8.97
N VAL A 635 -16.33 8.27 8.39
CA VAL A 635 -17.34 7.34 8.90
C VAL A 635 -16.73 6.53 10.04
N GLY A 636 -17.36 6.53 11.21
CA GLY A 636 -17.07 5.63 12.31
C GLY A 636 -17.55 4.21 12.02
N GLY A 637 -16.87 3.21 12.55
CA GLY A 637 -17.23 1.79 12.45
C GLY A 637 -17.78 1.25 13.78
N ALA A 638 -18.22 0.01 13.76
CA ALA A 638 -18.75 -0.71 14.90
C ALA A 638 -17.68 -1.50 15.70
N PHE A 639 -16.41 -1.45 15.26
CA PHE A 639 -15.31 -2.10 15.97
C PHE A 639 -14.68 -1.19 17.04
N PRO A 640 -13.96 -1.77 18.02
CA PRO A 640 -13.26 -1.01 19.04
C PRO A 640 -12.35 0.09 18.49
N GLY A 641 -12.46 1.29 19.05
CA GLY A 641 -11.65 2.44 18.66
C GLY A 641 -12.00 3.07 17.30
N GLN A 642 -13.12 2.69 16.70
CA GLN A 642 -13.58 3.27 15.42
C GLN A 642 -14.66 4.35 15.60
N SER A 643 -15.22 4.51 16.80
CA SER A 643 -16.18 5.58 17.07
C SER A 643 -15.48 6.93 17.25
N LEU A 644 -15.99 7.97 16.59
CA LEU A 644 -15.48 9.34 16.72
C LEU A 644 -15.78 9.97 18.09
N ALA A 645 -16.70 9.38 18.88
CA ALA A 645 -16.98 9.80 20.25
C ALA A 645 -15.72 9.78 21.13
N TRP A 646 -14.75 8.89 20.82
CA TRP A 646 -13.45 8.83 21.51
C TRP A 646 -12.64 10.12 21.36
N ILE A 647 -12.66 10.74 20.18
CA ILE A 647 -11.97 12.02 19.93
C ILE A 647 -12.64 13.16 20.71
N ASP A 648 -13.98 13.22 20.67
CA ASP A 648 -14.73 14.25 21.39
C ASP A 648 -14.62 14.10 22.91
N ALA A 649 -14.60 12.86 23.43
CA ALA A 649 -14.35 12.58 24.83
C ALA A 649 -12.93 12.97 25.28
N ALA A 650 -11.93 12.65 24.45
CA ALA A 650 -10.56 13.07 24.70
C ALA A 650 -10.43 14.61 24.77
N MET A 651 -11.08 15.33 23.86
CA MET A 651 -11.10 16.79 23.87
C MET A 651 -11.83 17.34 25.09
N ALA A 652 -13.02 16.83 25.44
CA ALA A 652 -13.76 17.27 26.61
C ALA A 652 -12.94 17.10 27.90
N THR A 653 -12.22 15.97 28.01
CA THR A 653 -11.36 15.70 29.17
C THR A 653 -10.18 16.70 29.24
N LEU A 654 -9.53 16.99 28.10
CA LEU A 654 -8.44 17.97 28.01
C LEU A 654 -8.91 19.40 28.31
N GLU A 655 -10.16 19.72 27.99
CA GLU A 655 -10.80 21.01 28.30
C GLU A 655 -11.29 21.11 29.77
N GLY A 656 -11.02 20.11 30.60
CA GLY A 656 -11.41 20.10 32.00
C GLY A 656 -12.86 19.70 32.27
N ARG A 657 -13.50 19.05 31.28
CA ARG A 657 -14.89 18.57 31.37
C ARG A 657 -14.96 17.02 31.31
N PRO A 658 -14.34 16.31 32.29
CA PRO A 658 -14.25 14.84 32.25
C PRO A 658 -15.61 14.14 32.28
N GLU A 659 -16.60 14.68 33.00
CA GLU A 659 -17.96 14.10 33.05
C GLU A 659 -18.63 14.13 31.67
N ASP A 660 -18.47 15.20 30.89
CA ASP A 660 -18.99 15.28 29.55
C ASP A 660 -18.29 14.24 28.65
N GLY A 661 -16.97 14.08 28.80
CA GLY A 661 -16.20 13.07 28.08
C GLY A 661 -16.65 11.65 28.39
N ALA A 662 -16.86 11.35 29.66
CA ALA A 662 -17.39 10.06 30.10
C ALA A 662 -18.80 9.80 29.58
N ALA A 663 -19.68 10.81 29.61
CA ALA A 663 -21.04 10.69 29.08
C ALA A 663 -21.06 10.41 27.58
N LEU A 664 -20.23 11.11 26.79
CA LEU A 664 -20.10 10.88 25.35
C LEU A 664 -19.73 9.43 25.02
N LEU A 665 -18.74 8.87 25.70
CA LEU A 665 -18.33 7.47 25.49
C LEU A 665 -19.38 6.47 25.99
N TRP A 666 -20.06 6.79 27.09
CA TRP A 666 -21.10 5.96 27.66
C TRP A 666 -22.33 5.85 26.74
N ASP A 667 -22.80 6.98 26.22
CA ASP A 667 -23.94 7.04 25.31
C ASP A 667 -23.64 6.33 23.99
N ASP A 668 -22.42 6.50 23.45
CA ASP A 668 -21.93 5.79 22.28
C ASP A 668 -21.88 4.27 22.54
N ALA A 669 -21.34 3.83 23.68
CA ALA A 669 -21.29 2.42 24.05
C ALA A 669 -22.70 1.80 24.21
N LEU A 670 -23.66 2.53 24.78
CA LEU A 670 -25.05 2.10 24.83
C LEU A 670 -25.68 1.98 23.44
N SER A 671 -25.34 2.88 22.54
CA SER A 671 -25.77 2.82 21.15
C SER A 671 -25.18 1.59 20.43
N LEU A 672 -23.88 1.33 20.58
CA LEU A 672 -23.20 0.16 20.04
C LEU A 672 -23.80 -1.15 20.59
N ARG A 673 -24.10 -1.23 21.90
CA ARG A 673 -24.78 -2.39 22.50
C ARG A 673 -26.14 -2.63 21.85
N ARG A 674 -26.96 -1.60 21.68
CA ARG A 674 -28.28 -1.73 21.02
C ARG A 674 -28.17 -2.23 19.59
N ARG A 675 -27.07 -1.94 18.91
CA ARG A 675 -26.76 -2.43 17.57
C ARG A 675 -26.18 -3.85 17.56
N GLY A 676 -25.90 -4.45 18.72
CA GLY A 676 -25.27 -5.76 18.86
C GLY A 676 -23.73 -5.72 18.76
N ALA A 677 -23.09 -4.57 18.68
CA ALA A 677 -21.65 -4.42 18.65
C ALA A 677 -21.06 -4.48 20.08
N LEU A 678 -21.17 -5.65 20.70
CA LEU A 678 -20.88 -5.83 22.13
C LEU A 678 -19.41 -5.60 22.46
N PHE A 679 -18.48 -6.02 21.60
CA PHE A 679 -17.06 -5.84 21.85
C PHE A 679 -16.67 -4.35 21.96
N ALA A 680 -17.12 -3.52 21.01
CA ALA A 680 -16.87 -2.09 21.06
C ALA A 680 -17.62 -1.41 22.21
N ALA A 681 -18.84 -1.84 22.51
CA ALA A 681 -19.62 -1.33 23.63
C ALA A 681 -18.91 -1.56 24.98
N GLN A 682 -18.42 -2.76 25.21
CA GLN A 682 -17.66 -3.09 26.44
C GLN A 682 -16.41 -2.21 26.59
N LEU A 683 -15.64 -2.04 25.51
CA LEU A 683 -14.44 -1.19 25.54
C LEU A 683 -14.78 0.28 25.78
N GLY A 684 -15.84 0.80 25.16
CA GLY A 684 -16.33 2.17 25.35
C GLY A 684 -16.81 2.43 26.78
N MET A 685 -17.54 1.48 27.36
CA MET A 685 -17.99 1.56 28.78
C MET A 685 -16.79 1.62 29.73
N LEU A 686 -15.78 0.77 29.54
CA LEU A 686 -14.59 0.77 30.39
C LEU A 686 -13.78 2.06 30.24
N ALA A 687 -13.71 2.63 29.04
CA ALA A 687 -13.08 3.93 28.81
C ALA A 687 -13.85 5.09 29.51
N ALA A 688 -15.17 5.06 29.50
CA ALA A 688 -16.00 6.03 30.25
C ALA A 688 -15.76 5.90 31.76
N ILE A 689 -15.69 4.68 32.29
CA ILE A 689 -15.37 4.40 33.70
C ILE A 689 -13.97 4.89 34.07
N GLU A 690 -12.99 4.76 33.17
CA GLU A 690 -11.63 5.26 33.40
C GLU A 690 -11.62 6.79 33.57
N ILE A 691 -12.46 7.51 32.85
CA ILE A 691 -12.60 8.97 32.95
C ILE A 691 -13.36 9.36 34.23
N SER A 692 -14.53 8.72 34.48
CA SER A 692 -15.42 9.03 35.60
C SER A 692 -16.10 7.75 36.10
N PRO A 693 -15.50 7.08 37.09
CA PRO A 693 -16.04 5.86 37.68
C PRO A 693 -17.25 6.21 38.55
N THR A 694 -18.40 5.54 38.31
CA THR A 694 -19.55 5.54 39.24
C THR A 694 -19.98 4.09 39.53
N PRO A 695 -20.62 3.84 40.69
CA PRO A 695 -21.11 2.49 41.04
C PRO A 695 -22.08 1.93 39.98
N GLU A 696 -22.93 2.79 39.41
CA GLU A 696 -23.95 2.42 38.43
C GLU A 696 -23.26 2.01 37.10
N ARG A 697 -22.28 2.79 36.64
CA ARG A 697 -21.51 2.45 35.43
C ARG A 697 -20.73 1.15 35.59
N LEU A 698 -20.11 0.93 36.75
CA LEU A 698 -19.40 -0.31 37.03
C LEU A 698 -20.33 -1.53 37.03
N ALA A 699 -21.49 -1.44 37.69
CA ALA A 699 -22.48 -2.52 37.71
C ALA A 699 -23.03 -2.85 36.32
N GLU A 700 -23.31 -1.81 35.51
CA GLU A 700 -23.79 -2.01 34.16
C GLU A 700 -22.72 -2.62 33.24
N ALA A 701 -21.48 -2.14 33.32
CA ALA A 701 -20.38 -2.70 32.53
C ALA A 701 -20.14 -4.18 32.86
N GLN A 702 -20.24 -4.58 34.14
CA GLN A 702 -20.13 -5.99 34.51
C GLN A 702 -21.24 -6.84 33.88
N ARG A 703 -22.49 -6.35 33.86
CA ARG A 703 -23.60 -7.05 33.19
C ARG A 703 -23.36 -7.22 31.69
N VAL A 704 -22.87 -6.17 31.02
CA VAL A 704 -22.59 -6.23 29.58
C VAL A 704 -21.39 -7.14 29.27
N LEU A 705 -20.40 -7.23 30.17
CA LEU A 705 -19.30 -8.19 30.04
C LEU A 705 -19.77 -9.65 30.13
N ASP A 706 -20.86 -9.92 30.87
CA ASP A 706 -21.45 -11.27 30.96
C ASP A 706 -22.15 -11.69 29.64
N GLU A 707 -22.57 -10.73 28.81
CA GLU A 707 -23.16 -10.99 27.49
C GLU A 707 -22.12 -11.50 26.47
N ALA A 708 -20.84 -11.18 26.65
CA ALA A 708 -19.75 -11.64 25.78
C ALA A 708 -18.53 -12.08 26.60
N PRO A 709 -18.58 -13.31 27.16
CA PRO A 709 -17.58 -13.77 28.14
C PRO A 709 -16.18 -14.02 27.58
N ASP A 710 -16.03 -14.09 26.26
CA ASP A 710 -14.73 -14.32 25.61
C ASP A 710 -13.77 -13.10 25.71
N THR A 711 -14.28 -11.92 26.07
CA THR A 711 -13.49 -10.70 26.25
C THR A 711 -12.78 -10.64 27.60
N VAL A 712 -12.01 -11.66 27.93
CA VAL A 712 -11.38 -11.86 29.26
C VAL A 712 -10.46 -10.71 29.67
N VAL A 713 -9.83 -10.05 28.71
CA VAL A 713 -8.98 -8.89 28.96
C VAL A 713 -9.79 -7.70 29.45
N LEU A 714 -10.97 -7.49 28.87
CA LEU A 714 -11.86 -6.40 29.29
C LEU A 714 -12.45 -6.68 30.67
N ARG A 715 -12.68 -7.95 31.02
CA ARG A 715 -13.07 -8.35 32.36
C ARG A 715 -11.98 -8.02 33.38
N ALA A 716 -10.72 -8.36 33.12
CA ALA A 716 -9.60 -7.99 33.99
C ALA A 716 -9.46 -6.47 34.17
N GLN A 717 -9.79 -5.69 33.11
CA GLN A 717 -9.85 -4.23 33.19
C GLN A 717 -11.01 -3.75 34.09
N ALA A 718 -12.20 -4.38 34.00
CA ALA A 718 -13.30 -4.08 34.91
C ALA A 718 -12.95 -4.41 36.34
N ASP A 719 -12.33 -5.56 36.62
CA ASP A 719 -11.89 -5.98 37.94
C ASP A 719 -10.90 -4.98 38.56
N TYR A 720 -9.98 -4.43 37.74
CA TYR A 720 -9.11 -3.33 38.15
C TYR A 720 -9.91 -2.11 38.61
N HIS A 721 -10.91 -1.65 37.85
CA HIS A 721 -11.71 -0.48 38.23
C HIS A 721 -12.54 -0.73 39.49
N VAL A 722 -13.10 -1.95 39.64
CA VAL A 722 -13.84 -2.35 40.83
C VAL A 722 -12.93 -2.37 42.08
N ALA A 723 -11.73 -2.96 41.96
CA ALA A 723 -10.76 -3.01 43.03
C ALA A 723 -10.31 -1.60 43.46
N VAL A 724 -10.10 -0.69 42.50
CA VAL A 724 -9.77 0.71 42.80
C VAL A 724 -10.93 1.42 43.50
N ALA A 725 -12.18 1.25 43.04
CA ALA A 725 -13.36 1.88 43.63
C ALA A 725 -13.60 1.41 45.07
N ASN A 726 -13.34 0.14 45.38
CA ASN A 726 -13.51 -0.45 46.70
C ASN A 726 -12.25 -0.32 47.59
N ARG A 727 -11.16 0.25 47.09
CA ARG A 727 -9.84 0.30 47.74
C ARG A 727 -9.38 -1.11 48.23
N ASP A 728 -9.62 -2.13 47.44
CA ASP A 728 -9.24 -3.51 47.72
C ASP A 728 -7.84 -3.81 47.13
N ALA A 729 -6.84 -3.82 48.01
CA ALA A 729 -5.44 -4.03 47.63
C ALA A 729 -5.18 -5.46 47.09
N SER A 730 -5.88 -6.47 47.63
CA SER A 730 -5.73 -7.86 47.14
C SER A 730 -6.31 -8.02 45.75
N ALA A 731 -7.55 -7.57 45.56
CA ALA A 731 -8.21 -7.61 44.24
C ALA A 731 -7.46 -6.77 43.20
N LEU A 732 -6.89 -5.62 43.59
CA LEU A 732 -6.11 -4.77 42.66
C LEU A 732 -4.80 -5.44 42.27
N ARG A 733 -4.14 -6.17 43.17
CA ARG A 733 -2.96 -6.97 42.87
C ARG A 733 -3.30 -8.07 41.85
N ASP A 734 -4.37 -8.83 42.10
CA ASP A 734 -4.78 -9.92 41.25
C ASP A 734 -5.17 -9.40 39.84
N ALA A 735 -5.88 -8.28 39.76
CA ALA A 735 -6.19 -7.60 38.50
C ALA A 735 -4.91 -7.14 37.81
N GLY A 736 -3.92 -6.59 38.54
CA GLY A 736 -2.63 -6.19 37.96
C GLY A 736 -1.87 -7.37 37.33
N VAL A 737 -1.84 -8.52 38.00
CA VAL A 737 -1.22 -9.77 37.50
C VAL A 737 -1.97 -10.29 36.26
N ALA A 738 -3.31 -10.27 36.26
CA ALA A 738 -4.11 -10.68 35.14
C ALA A 738 -3.88 -9.75 33.92
N LEU A 739 -3.87 -8.43 34.13
CA LEU A 739 -3.61 -7.44 33.10
C LEU A 739 -2.20 -7.60 32.49
N GLU A 740 -1.19 -7.86 33.32
CA GLU A 740 0.16 -8.16 32.83
C GLU A 740 0.18 -9.43 31.98
N ARG A 741 -0.44 -10.52 32.43
CA ARG A 741 -0.56 -11.78 31.69
C ARG A 741 -1.22 -11.58 30.34
N TYR A 742 -2.21 -10.70 30.25
CA TYR A 742 -2.94 -10.40 29.02
C TYR A 742 -2.33 -9.27 28.19
N GLY A 743 -1.11 -8.82 28.53
CA GLY A 743 -0.38 -7.82 27.76
C GLY A 743 -0.85 -6.37 27.94
N ARG A 744 -1.73 -6.08 28.91
CA ARG A 744 -2.15 -4.71 29.28
C ARG A 744 -1.13 -4.07 30.22
N PHE A 745 0.13 -4.04 29.79
CA PHE A 745 1.26 -3.66 30.64
C PHE A 745 1.14 -2.26 31.23
N GLY A 746 0.61 -1.28 30.48
CA GLY A 746 0.39 0.07 30.99
C GLY A 746 -0.60 0.10 32.15
N MET A 747 -1.67 -0.70 32.09
CA MET A 747 -2.64 -0.80 33.19
C MET A 747 -2.10 -1.61 34.37
N ALA A 748 -1.33 -2.67 34.13
CA ALA A 748 -0.66 -3.41 35.18
C ALA A 748 0.30 -2.49 35.99
N VAL A 749 1.09 -1.68 35.32
CA VAL A 749 1.94 -0.66 35.94
C VAL A 749 1.11 0.34 36.75
N ALA A 750 -0.04 0.77 36.23
CA ALA A 750 -0.95 1.66 36.95
C ALA A 750 -1.53 1.00 38.22
N ALA A 751 -1.90 -0.27 38.14
CA ALA A 751 -2.35 -1.03 39.31
C ALA A 751 -1.28 -1.08 40.40
N TYR A 752 -0.04 -1.42 40.02
CA TYR A 752 1.06 -1.50 41.01
C TYR A 752 1.45 -0.14 41.58
N ARG A 753 1.37 0.95 40.80
CA ARG A 753 1.56 2.32 41.30
C ARG A 753 0.46 2.73 42.30
N THR A 754 -0.78 2.36 42.02
CA THR A 754 -1.90 2.62 42.94
C THR A 754 -1.71 1.88 44.24
N LEU A 755 -1.30 0.59 44.21
CA LEU A 755 -0.96 -0.19 45.40
C LEU A 755 0.17 0.45 46.19
N GLY A 756 1.24 0.88 45.51
CA GLY A 756 2.36 1.59 46.15
C GLY A 756 1.91 2.91 46.83
N GLY A 757 1.00 3.64 46.20
CA GLY A 757 0.41 4.87 46.75
C GLY A 757 -0.40 4.58 48.04
N TRP A 758 -1.26 3.57 48.03
CA TRP A 758 -2.03 3.18 49.19
C TRP A 758 -1.14 2.69 50.34
N ALA A 759 -0.12 1.84 50.03
CA ALA A 759 0.84 1.36 51.01
C ALA A 759 1.64 2.51 51.68
N ALA A 760 2.01 3.54 50.87
CA ALA A 760 2.68 4.73 51.40
C ALA A 760 1.75 5.56 52.31
N GLU A 761 0.45 5.73 51.94
CA GLU A 761 -0.57 6.35 52.79
C GLU A 761 -0.76 5.60 54.10
N ASP A 762 -0.79 4.28 54.06
CA ASP A 762 -0.95 3.39 55.21
C ASP A 762 0.36 3.13 55.98
N GLN A 763 1.47 3.74 55.55
CA GLN A 763 2.85 3.61 56.11
C GLN A 763 3.39 2.17 56.07
N ASP A 764 2.87 1.31 55.20
CA ASP A 764 3.34 -0.08 55.02
C ASP A 764 4.52 -0.13 54.03
N ARG A 765 5.74 -0.01 54.54
CA ARG A 765 6.96 -0.06 53.73
C ARG A 765 7.18 -1.39 52.99
N ALA A 766 6.64 -2.51 53.56
CA ALA A 766 6.82 -3.81 52.92
C ALA A 766 5.92 -3.93 51.67
N ALA A 767 4.67 -3.52 51.76
CA ALA A 767 3.74 -3.46 50.62
C ALA A 767 4.18 -2.44 49.55
N GLU A 768 4.71 -1.27 49.98
CA GLU A 768 5.28 -0.28 49.07
C GLU A 768 6.47 -0.84 48.26
N ALA A 769 7.40 -1.53 48.96
CA ALA A 769 8.57 -2.15 48.31
C ALA A 769 8.14 -3.29 47.37
N GLU A 770 7.12 -4.05 47.70
CA GLU A 770 6.58 -5.09 46.85
C GLU A 770 5.92 -4.50 45.58
N ALA A 771 5.09 -3.50 45.73
CA ALA A 771 4.45 -2.80 44.60
C ALA A 771 5.51 -2.24 43.61
N ALA A 772 6.55 -1.58 44.15
CA ALA A 772 7.66 -1.08 43.35
C ALA A 772 8.47 -2.20 42.66
N ARG A 773 8.57 -3.39 43.32
CA ARG A 773 9.20 -4.57 42.69
C ARG A 773 8.39 -5.10 41.54
N LEU A 774 7.07 -5.20 41.68
CA LEU A 774 6.14 -5.64 40.63
C LEU A 774 6.20 -4.69 39.41
N GLU A 775 6.13 -3.38 39.65
CA GLU A 775 6.26 -2.37 38.62
C GLU A 775 7.57 -2.50 37.81
N ARG A 776 8.71 -2.56 38.54
CA ARG A 776 10.01 -2.77 37.88
C ARG A 776 10.08 -4.09 37.11
N GLY A 777 9.44 -5.15 37.60
CA GLY A 777 9.35 -6.44 36.97
C GLY A 777 8.71 -6.35 35.57
N VAL A 778 7.61 -5.62 35.44
CA VAL A 778 6.96 -5.39 34.13
C VAL A 778 7.90 -4.68 33.13
N VAL A 779 8.52 -3.58 33.57
CA VAL A 779 9.44 -2.80 32.74
C VAL A 779 10.65 -3.64 32.28
N THR A 780 11.22 -4.43 33.21
CA THR A 780 12.38 -5.28 32.88
C THR A 780 12.04 -6.38 31.89
N ARG A 781 10.90 -7.07 32.06
CA ARG A 781 10.42 -8.12 31.10
C ARG A 781 10.15 -7.55 29.71
N ARG A 782 9.82 -6.27 29.61
CA ARG A 782 9.64 -5.55 28.34
C ARG A 782 10.93 -4.95 27.78
N GLY A 783 12.11 -5.36 28.27
CA GLY A 783 13.41 -4.90 27.79
C GLY A 783 13.69 -3.42 28.07
N ASN A 784 13.25 -2.93 29.22
CA ASN A 784 13.35 -1.55 29.69
C ASN A 784 12.66 -0.52 28.78
N ARG A 785 11.70 -0.95 27.94
CA ARG A 785 10.88 -0.02 27.18
C ARG A 785 9.93 0.73 28.11
N PRO A 786 9.74 2.04 27.91
CA PRO A 786 8.76 2.79 28.68
C PRO A 786 7.36 2.28 28.36
N VAL A 787 6.65 1.83 29.37
CA VAL A 787 5.27 1.37 29.27
C VAL A 787 4.39 2.38 30.00
N ASN A 788 3.46 3.00 29.30
CA ASN A 788 2.54 3.96 29.86
C ASN A 788 1.09 3.52 29.62
N ALA A 789 0.25 3.58 30.66
CA ALA A 789 -1.18 3.55 30.44
C ALA A 789 -1.57 4.78 29.61
N ILE A 790 -2.19 4.58 28.47
CA ILE A 790 -2.80 5.68 27.74
C ILE A 790 -4.11 5.98 28.47
N ARG A 791 -4.11 7.05 29.24
CA ARG A 791 -5.26 7.50 30.03
C ARG A 791 -5.87 8.72 29.38
N PHE A 792 -7.18 8.79 29.41
CA PHE A 792 -7.90 10.02 29.10
C PHE A 792 -7.63 11.16 30.11
N ALA A 793 -7.26 10.76 31.35
CA ALA A 793 -7.01 11.72 32.41
C ALA A 793 -5.62 12.34 32.26
N ALA A 794 -5.60 13.64 32.18
CA ALA A 794 -4.42 14.50 32.18
C ALA A 794 -3.63 14.49 33.50
N ASP A 795 -3.29 13.33 34.05
CA ASP A 795 -2.28 13.27 35.12
C ASP A 795 -0.89 13.70 34.61
N ALA A 796 -0.69 13.62 33.27
CA ALA A 796 0.56 14.03 32.64
C ALA A 796 0.76 15.56 32.56
N THR A 797 -0.32 16.34 32.58
CA THR A 797 -0.26 17.83 32.56
C THR A 797 -0.29 18.44 33.94
N ARG A 798 -0.68 17.69 34.96
CA ARG A 798 -0.56 18.19 36.35
C ARG A 798 0.89 18.15 36.77
N LEU A 799 1.46 19.34 36.91
CA LEU A 799 2.72 19.46 37.64
C LEU A 799 2.54 18.85 39.06
N THR A 800 3.45 17.94 39.45
CA THR A 800 3.45 17.46 40.82
C THR A 800 3.52 18.64 41.78
N LYS A 801 3.12 18.46 43.03
CA LYS A 801 3.17 19.53 44.04
C LYS A 801 4.55 20.21 44.10
N ARG A 802 5.61 19.45 43.89
CA ARG A 802 6.98 19.92 43.82
C ARG A 802 7.31 20.65 42.50
N GLU A 803 6.90 20.12 41.38
CA GLU A 803 7.05 20.77 40.07
C GLU A 803 6.24 22.07 40.00
N ARG A 804 5.04 22.08 40.58
CA ARG A 804 4.24 23.29 40.69
C ARG A 804 4.93 24.39 41.50
N GLN A 805 5.47 24.04 42.68
CA GLN A 805 6.27 24.96 43.45
C GLN A 805 7.45 25.55 42.66
N VAL A 806 8.18 24.69 41.94
CA VAL A 806 9.29 25.14 41.11
C VAL A 806 8.79 26.02 39.96
N ALA A 807 7.71 25.66 39.30
CA ALA A 807 7.14 26.41 38.18
C ALA A 807 6.63 27.79 38.62
N ASP A 808 6.01 27.89 39.79
CA ASP A 808 5.52 29.15 40.34
C ASP A 808 6.70 30.09 40.68
N LEU A 809 7.81 29.57 41.22
CA LEU A 809 9.03 30.31 41.50
C LEU A 809 9.76 30.73 40.18
N VAL A 810 9.72 29.91 39.15
CA VAL A 810 10.22 30.28 37.80
C VAL A 810 9.35 31.38 37.20
N ALA A 811 8.04 31.29 37.34
CA ALA A 811 7.11 32.34 36.90
C ALA A 811 7.30 33.67 37.65
N ALA A 812 7.74 33.60 38.92
CA ALA A 812 8.13 34.76 39.74
C ALA A 812 9.51 35.33 39.34
N GLY A 813 10.18 34.78 38.32
CA GLY A 813 11.46 35.28 37.79
C GLY A 813 12.70 34.81 38.54
N MET A 814 12.58 33.87 39.52
CA MET A 814 13.73 33.37 40.28
C MET A 814 14.66 32.46 39.46
N ASN A 815 15.98 32.63 39.62
CA ASN A 815 16.95 31.73 38.99
C ASN A 815 17.07 30.37 39.69
N ASN A 816 17.79 29.40 39.09
CA ASN A 816 17.90 28.05 39.66
C ASN A 816 18.58 27.98 41.01
N GLN A 817 19.47 28.91 41.30
CA GLN A 817 20.19 28.99 42.58
C GLN A 817 19.32 29.53 43.69
N GLU A 818 18.50 30.54 43.39
CA GLU A 818 17.49 31.10 44.30
C GLU A 818 16.40 30.08 44.64
N ILE A 819 15.90 29.38 43.60
CA ILE A 819 14.92 28.30 43.76
C ILE A 819 15.50 27.17 44.61
N ALA A 820 16.74 26.76 44.33
CA ALA A 820 17.45 25.72 45.08
C ALA A 820 17.58 26.10 46.58
N SER A 821 17.93 27.34 46.88
CA SER A 821 18.00 27.89 48.24
C SER A 821 16.65 27.94 48.91
N THR A 822 15.62 28.42 48.20
CA THR A 822 14.23 28.55 48.72
C THR A 822 13.60 27.19 49.05
N LEU A 823 13.88 26.18 48.24
CA LEU A 823 13.29 24.84 48.35
C LEU A 823 14.18 23.84 49.08
N VAL A 824 15.39 24.26 49.51
CA VAL A 824 16.40 23.44 50.22
C VAL A 824 16.75 22.18 49.40
N VAL A 825 17.09 22.36 48.13
CA VAL A 825 17.50 21.27 47.21
C VAL A 825 18.76 21.67 46.45
N SER A 826 19.38 20.73 45.73
CA SER A 826 20.53 21.06 44.85
C SER A 826 20.09 21.80 43.61
N VAL A 827 20.94 22.66 43.03
CA VAL A 827 20.71 23.35 41.75
C VAL A 827 20.40 22.34 40.65
N ARG A 828 21.11 21.22 40.63
CA ARG A 828 20.89 20.12 39.65
C ARG A 828 19.49 19.49 39.80
N THR A 829 18.96 19.44 41.05
CA THR A 829 17.58 18.99 41.24
C THR A 829 16.59 19.97 40.68
N VAL A 830 16.83 21.28 40.84
CA VAL A 830 15.97 22.32 40.21
C VAL A 830 16.05 22.26 38.70
N GLU A 831 17.21 22.13 38.10
CA GLU A 831 17.40 21.95 36.66
C GLU A 831 16.61 20.74 36.14
N SER A 832 16.68 19.63 36.84
CA SER A 832 15.89 18.45 36.48
C SER A 832 14.39 18.70 36.60
N HIS A 833 13.91 19.44 37.58
CA HIS A 833 12.50 19.86 37.67
C HIS A 833 12.11 20.84 36.58
N VAL A 834 12.91 21.85 36.31
CA VAL A 834 12.64 22.83 35.20
C VAL A 834 12.56 22.13 33.87
N TYR A 835 13.48 21.22 33.56
CA TYR A 835 13.43 20.40 32.35
C TYR A 835 12.15 19.58 32.23
N ARG A 836 11.74 18.90 33.33
CA ARG A 836 10.48 18.14 33.35
C ARG A 836 9.25 19.03 33.21
N ILE A 837 9.25 20.22 33.84
CA ILE A 837 8.19 21.23 33.74
C ILE A 837 8.09 21.70 32.29
N MET A 838 9.21 22.08 31.65
CA MET A 838 9.23 22.50 30.26
C MET A 838 8.64 21.42 29.34
N ARG A 839 9.04 20.15 29.56
CA ARG A 839 8.46 19.01 28.82
C ARG A 839 6.97 18.82 29.09
N LYS A 840 6.51 18.97 30.34
CA LYS A 840 5.10 18.80 30.71
C LYS A 840 4.22 19.95 30.21
N LEU A 841 4.76 21.17 30.17
CA LEU A 841 4.07 22.37 29.67
C LEU A 841 4.26 22.60 28.16
N GLU A 842 5.09 21.78 27.52
CA GLU A 842 5.45 21.87 26.07
C GLU A 842 5.97 23.27 25.69
N VAL A 843 6.87 23.79 26.49
CA VAL A 843 7.49 25.08 26.22
C VAL A 843 8.97 24.88 25.86
N GLY A 844 9.41 25.56 24.81
CA GLY A 844 10.78 25.48 24.29
C GLY A 844 11.82 26.21 25.13
N SER A 845 11.41 27.11 26.02
CA SER A 845 12.31 27.86 26.90
C SER A 845 11.71 28.10 28.28
N ARG A 846 12.57 28.37 29.25
CA ARG A 846 12.22 28.61 30.64
C ARG A 846 11.30 29.82 30.80
N GLU A 847 11.50 30.87 30.01
CA GLU A 847 10.77 32.13 30.06
C GLU A 847 9.29 31.92 29.69
N LEU A 848 8.97 30.89 28.95
CA LEU A 848 7.62 30.54 28.54
C LEU A 848 6.82 29.79 29.61
N ILE A 849 7.46 29.31 30.70
CA ILE A 849 6.76 28.62 31.78
C ILE A 849 5.72 29.52 32.46
N GLY A 850 6.07 30.77 32.79
CA GLY A 850 5.16 31.71 33.44
C GLY A 850 3.93 32.07 32.59
N PRO A 851 4.09 32.53 31.35
CA PRO A 851 2.98 32.77 30.44
C PRO A 851 2.08 31.55 30.21
N ARG A 852 2.64 30.36 30.15
CA ARG A 852 1.88 29.11 29.96
C ARG A 852 1.07 28.73 31.20
N LEU A 853 1.61 28.96 32.40
CA LEU A 853 0.88 28.77 33.67
C LEU A 853 -0.27 29.80 33.84
N ALA A 854 -0.06 31.03 33.42
CA ALA A 854 -1.10 32.07 33.46
C ALA A 854 -2.24 31.75 32.48
N GLY A 855 -1.94 31.20 31.29
CA GLY A 855 -2.95 30.79 30.33
C GLY A 855 -3.79 29.59 30.80
N VAL A 856 -3.23 28.72 31.63
CA VAL A 856 -3.95 27.58 32.23
C VAL A 856 -4.87 28.03 33.38
N ASN A 857 -4.50 29.11 34.09
CA ASN A 857 -5.30 29.66 35.21
C ASN A 857 -6.34 30.74 34.78
N GLY A 858 -6.29 31.21 33.51
CA GLY A 858 -7.23 32.21 32.97
C GLY A 858 -8.45 31.60 32.29
N SER A 859 -8.59 30.30 32.27
CA SER A 859 -9.74 29.55 31.73
C SER A 859 -10.44 28.69 32.80
N ALA A 860 -10.39 29.12 34.07
CA ALA A 860 -11.17 28.52 35.15
C ALA A 860 -12.38 29.41 35.45
#